data_b7933fcfb436f4797b0fcbbe6633690d
#
_entry.id   b7933fcfb436f4797b0fcbbe6633690d
#
_cell.length_a   1.000
_cell.length_b   1.000
_cell.length_c   1.000
_cell.angle_alpha   90.00
_cell.angle_beta   90.00
_cell.angle_gamma   90.00
#
_symmetry.space_group_name_H-M   'P 1'
#
loop_
_entity.id
_entity.type
_entity.pdbx_description
1 polymer ?
#
loop_
_entity_poly.entity_id
_entity_poly.type
_entity_poly.pdbx_seq_one_letter_code
_entity_poly.pdbx_strand_id
1 'polypeptide(L)'
;MDYMEQERERGITITSAATTTYWRGCRINIIDTPGHVDFTVEVERSLRVLDGAVAVFCAKGGVESQSETVWHQAEKYHVPRIAYVNKMDIVGADFGNVMEMMRTRLGAKPAAIQLPIGVESSFRGVIDLVEMCAKVYYDEEGEDVRREEIPEDMLDEAEAARNELIEAVADEDDELTMLYLDGEEIPNDMLKRAIRSAAINNHAVPVCCGSSYRNKGVQPLLDAIVDYLPSPLDVPPVEATSRDGKKTIEVHPSDDEAFSALAFKIVSDSYVGKLAFCRVYSGTVKVGQVVLNCNKAKRERITKILLMHADSRTEVEEAYAGDIVAFVGLRDTVTGETLASEGRPLLMESLEFPEPVIKIAIEPKTKAGQEKLTAALAKLSEEDPTFRTYADSETGQTIIAGMGELHLDIIVDRLIREFKVECRVGKPQVAYRETITKTVRTVGSYIRQGAGTKGVYGHCIVEFAPGAPLSGIVFENRVAADVLPPEYVKAVEQGIREASASGALGGYEVIDFSAALVGGSVNENDSCEMAYKVAGSLAFREACEKGESVLLEPFMNCEIVVPDEYLGDVMGNLNARRGQIQSTDLRSGGQQCIHALVPLKEMFGYATDLRSSTKGRGTFSMQFDHYEEVAKNLVPKILGIIY
;
A
#
# COMPACT_ATOMS: atom_id res chain seq x y z
N MET A 1 12.58 -9.39 7.92
CA MET A 1 13.96 -9.73 7.46
C MET A 1 14.77 -8.46 7.29
N ASP A 2 15.30 -7.95 8.37
CA ASP A 2 15.97 -6.64 8.42
C ASP A 2 17.40 -6.74 7.90
N TYR A 3 17.57 -6.71 6.58
CA TYR A 3 18.88 -6.82 5.94
C TYR A 3 19.56 -5.46 5.74
N MET A 4 18.80 -4.36 5.71
CA MET A 4 19.34 -3.01 5.61
C MET A 4 19.90 -2.55 6.96
N GLU A 5 20.98 -1.73 6.92
CA GLU A 5 21.55 -1.14 8.13
C GLU A 5 20.52 -0.25 8.86
N GLN A 6 19.73 0.51 8.12
CA GLN A 6 18.67 1.38 8.62
C GLN A 6 17.56 0.61 9.34
N GLU A 7 17.18 -0.57 8.85
CA GLU A 7 16.19 -1.45 9.47
C GLU A 7 16.67 -1.93 10.83
N ARG A 8 17.92 -2.40 10.88
CA ARG A 8 18.54 -2.90 12.12
C ARG A 8 18.75 -1.81 13.16
N GLU A 9 19.15 -0.60 12.74
CA GLU A 9 19.33 0.54 13.64
C GLU A 9 18.00 1.03 14.22
N ARG A 10 16.93 1.04 13.42
CA ARG A 10 15.62 1.55 13.81
C ARG A 10 14.70 0.48 14.42
N GLY A 11 15.02 -0.79 14.21
CA GLY A 11 14.20 -1.92 14.67
C GLY A 11 12.84 -2.03 13.97
N ILE A 12 12.77 -1.58 12.70
CA ILE A 12 11.56 -1.64 11.88
C ILE A 12 11.93 -2.13 10.48
N THR A 13 11.07 -2.95 9.87
CA THR A 13 11.18 -3.31 8.45
C THR A 13 10.80 -2.11 7.59
N ILE A 14 11.62 -1.77 6.60
CA ILE A 14 11.43 -0.62 5.71
C ILE A 14 11.02 -1.10 4.31
N THR A 15 11.74 -2.09 3.78
CA THR A 15 11.48 -2.64 2.45
C THR A 15 11.04 -4.09 2.54
N SER A 16 10.14 -4.50 1.66
CA SER A 16 9.77 -5.92 1.58
C SER A 16 10.97 -6.78 1.17
N ALA A 17 11.10 -7.95 1.79
CA ALA A 17 12.15 -8.92 1.50
C ALA A 17 11.53 -10.27 1.15
N ALA A 18 12.09 -10.92 0.13
CA ALA A 18 11.67 -12.26 -0.27
C ALA A 18 12.63 -13.31 0.26
N THR A 19 12.09 -14.43 0.74
CA THR A 19 12.85 -15.64 1.09
C THR A 19 12.05 -16.88 0.73
N THR A 20 12.74 -18.01 0.64
CA THR A 20 12.11 -19.29 0.35
C THR A 20 12.46 -20.28 1.45
N THR A 21 11.47 -21.02 1.93
CA THR A 21 11.66 -22.13 2.87
C THR A 21 10.96 -23.38 2.38
N TYR A 22 11.29 -24.52 2.96
CA TYR A 22 10.69 -25.80 2.64
C TYR A 22 10.09 -26.42 3.89
N TRP A 23 8.84 -26.84 3.80
CA TRP A 23 8.13 -27.49 4.90
C TRP A 23 7.21 -28.59 4.38
N ARG A 24 7.25 -29.78 4.98
CA ARG A 24 6.42 -30.94 4.60
C ARG A 24 6.39 -31.22 3.08
N GLY A 25 7.52 -31.02 2.38
CA GLY A 25 7.63 -31.24 0.94
C GLY A 25 7.09 -30.10 0.07
N CYS A 26 6.55 -29.05 0.68
CA CYS A 26 6.12 -27.83 -0.02
C CYS A 26 7.22 -26.79 0.01
N ARG A 27 7.35 -26.03 -1.08
CA ARG A 27 8.15 -24.82 -1.15
C ARG A 27 7.26 -23.62 -0.81
N ILE A 28 7.65 -22.85 0.19
CA ILE A 28 6.93 -21.67 0.65
C ILE A 28 7.78 -20.45 0.32
N ASN A 29 7.27 -19.59 -0.58
CA ASN A 29 7.87 -18.28 -0.86
C ASN A 29 7.28 -17.26 0.09
N ILE A 30 8.12 -16.65 0.91
CA ILE A 30 7.71 -15.69 1.94
C ILE A 30 8.12 -14.31 1.49
N ILE A 31 7.18 -13.36 1.49
CA ILE A 31 7.45 -11.93 1.36
C ILE A 31 7.20 -11.30 2.73
N ASP A 32 8.27 -10.85 3.37
CA ASP A 32 8.21 -10.08 4.60
C ASP A 32 7.93 -8.62 4.27
N THR A 33 6.88 -8.03 4.83
CA THR A 33 6.41 -6.68 4.50
C THR A 33 6.56 -5.73 5.69
N PRO A 34 6.85 -4.43 5.45
CA PRO A 34 6.89 -3.45 6.52
C PRO A 34 5.51 -3.25 7.14
N GLY A 35 5.47 -3.03 8.46
CA GLY A 35 4.23 -2.70 9.17
C GLY A 35 3.97 -1.20 9.31
N HIS A 36 4.92 -0.32 8.93
CA HIS A 36 4.80 1.12 9.12
C HIS A 36 3.99 1.79 7.99
N VAL A 37 3.13 2.74 8.35
CA VAL A 37 2.20 3.40 7.41
C VAL A 37 2.88 4.14 6.25
N ASP A 38 4.08 4.68 6.44
CA ASP A 38 4.84 5.35 5.39
C ASP A 38 5.25 4.38 4.24
N PHE A 39 5.17 3.07 4.50
CA PHE A 39 5.56 2.00 3.58
C PHE A 39 4.39 1.11 3.15
N THR A 40 3.14 1.57 3.29
CA THR A 40 1.93 0.81 2.90
C THR A 40 1.94 0.39 1.43
N VAL A 41 2.62 1.14 0.57
CA VAL A 41 2.80 0.79 -0.85
C VAL A 41 3.64 -0.48 -1.03
N GLU A 42 4.64 -0.72 -0.16
CA GLU A 42 5.39 -1.98 -0.16
C GLU A 42 4.47 -3.17 0.16
N VAL A 43 3.53 -2.97 1.09
CA VAL A 43 2.51 -3.95 1.44
C VAL A 43 1.57 -4.19 0.26
N GLU A 44 1.06 -3.14 -0.36
CA GLU A 44 0.12 -3.23 -1.48
C GLU A 44 0.73 -3.94 -2.70
N ARG A 45 1.99 -3.62 -3.03
CA ARG A 45 2.75 -4.32 -4.07
C ARG A 45 2.88 -5.82 -3.77
N SER A 46 3.13 -6.15 -2.51
CA SER A 46 3.28 -7.55 -2.08
C SER A 46 1.94 -8.29 -2.13
N LEU A 47 0.86 -7.70 -1.61
CA LEU A 47 -0.48 -8.30 -1.62
C LEU A 47 -0.96 -8.69 -3.03
N ARG A 48 -0.55 -7.94 -4.05
CA ARG A 48 -0.92 -8.21 -5.45
C ARG A 48 -0.34 -9.51 -6.00
N VAL A 49 0.75 -10.01 -5.41
CA VAL A 49 1.47 -11.20 -5.89
C VAL A 49 1.41 -12.37 -4.91
N LEU A 50 0.65 -12.26 -3.83
CA LEU A 50 0.49 -13.31 -2.82
C LEU A 50 -0.67 -14.24 -3.17
N ASP A 51 -0.55 -15.51 -2.81
CA ASP A 51 -1.65 -16.47 -2.80
C ASP A 51 -2.39 -16.44 -1.45
N GLY A 52 -1.67 -16.19 -0.38
CA GLY A 52 -2.21 -16.06 0.97
C GLY A 52 -1.31 -15.23 1.87
N ALA A 53 -1.81 -14.83 3.02
CA ALA A 53 -1.09 -13.99 3.97
C ALA A 53 -1.16 -14.55 5.40
N VAL A 54 -0.13 -14.28 6.18
CA VAL A 54 -0.13 -14.47 7.63
C VAL A 54 -0.19 -13.10 8.29
N ALA A 55 -1.32 -12.76 8.89
CA ALA A 55 -1.51 -11.52 9.64
C ALA A 55 -0.98 -11.71 11.07
N VAL A 56 0.10 -11.01 11.42
CA VAL A 56 0.76 -11.14 12.72
C VAL A 56 0.27 -10.06 13.68
N PHE A 57 -0.36 -10.47 14.77
CA PHE A 57 -0.82 -9.59 15.84
C PHE A 57 0.04 -9.75 17.09
N CYS A 58 0.25 -8.66 17.83
CA CYS A 58 0.90 -8.71 19.13
C CYS A 58 -0.12 -9.18 20.18
N ALA A 59 0.20 -10.21 20.96
CA ALA A 59 -0.69 -10.72 22.00
C ALA A 59 -1.09 -9.68 23.07
N LYS A 60 -0.27 -8.65 23.24
CA LYS A 60 -0.55 -7.53 24.18
C LYS A 60 -1.26 -6.37 23.52
N GLY A 61 -0.80 -5.94 22.32
CA GLY A 61 -1.35 -4.78 21.61
C GLY A 61 -2.65 -5.11 20.87
N GLY A 62 -2.81 -6.37 20.45
CA GLY A 62 -3.96 -6.83 19.65
C GLY A 62 -3.99 -6.19 18.27
N VAL A 63 -5.17 -5.73 17.87
CA VAL A 63 -5.38 -5.03 16.60
C VAL A 63 -5.05 -3.54 16.79
N GLU A 64 -4.01 -3.10 16.14
CA GLU A 64 -3.58 -1.70 16.08
C GLU A 64 -4.01 -1.05 14.76
N SER A 65 -3.97 0.28 14.63
CA SER A 65 -4.38 0.99 13.41
C SER A 65 -3.60 0.55 12.17
N GLN A 66 -2.32 0.23 12.34
CA GLN A 66 -1.50 -0.33 11.28
C GLN A 66 -2.01 -1.70 10.82
N SER A 67 -2.44 -2.53 11.78
CA SER A 67 -3.05 -3.84 11.50
C SER A 67 -4.37 -3.68 10.72
N GLU A 68 -5.21 -2.72 11.10
CA GLU A 68 -6.46 -2.40 10.39
C GLU A 68 -6.20 -2.00 8.94
N THR A 69 -5.22 -1.10 8.71
CA THR A 69 -4.87 -0.64 7.36
C THR A 69 -4.44 -1.78 6.46
N VAL A 70 -3.49 -2.62 6.92
CA VAL A 70 -2.99 -3.77 6.15
C VAL A 70 -4.08 -4.82 5.95
N TRP A 71 -4.95 -5.00 6.96
CA TRP A 71 -6.08 -5.91 6.86
C TRP A 71 -7.06 -5.50 5.77
N HIS A 72 -7.47 -4.23 5.72
CA HIS A 72 -8.37 -3.71 4.68
C HIS A 72 -7.74 -3.73 3.29
N GLN A 73 -6.42 -3.51 3.20
CA GLN A 73 -5.71 -3.70 1.93
C GLN A 73 -5.77 -5.16 1.47
N ALA A 74 -5.58 -6.13 2.37
CA ALA A 74 -5.70 -7.55 2.03
C ALA A 74 -7.14 -7.94 1.64
N GLU A 75 -8.17 -7.32 2.24
CA GLU A 75 -9.57 -7.47 1.83
C GLU A 75 -9.82 -6.96 0.42
N LYS A 76 -9.31 -5.78 0.08
CA LYS A 76 -9.42 -5.19 -1.27
C LYS A 76 -8.92 -6.15 -2.35
N TYR A 77 -7.87 -6.91 -2.07
CA TYR A 77 -7.29 -7.89 -3.00
C TYR A 77 -7.79 -9.32 -2.79
N HIS A 78 -8.78 -9.53 -1.90
CA HIS A 78 -9.35 -10.83 -1.56
C HIS A 78 -8.32 -11.89 -1.17
N VAL A 79 -7.21 -11.48 -0.55
CA VAL A 79 -6.13 -12.40 -0.16
C VAL A 79 -6.56 -13.26 1.03
N PRO A 80 -6.56 -14.60 0.91
CA PRO A 80 -6.81 -15.53 2.01
C PRO A 80 -5.81 -15.34 3.15
N ARG A 81 -6.28 -15.44 4.40
CA ARG A 81 -5.48 -15.08 5.58
C ARG A 81 -5.54 -16.11 6.69
N ILE A 82 -4.39 -16.29 7.35
CA ILE A 82 -4.27 -16.89 8.67
C ILE A 82 -3.82 -15.80 9.63
N ALA A 83 -4.36 -15.74 10.82
CA ALA A 83 -3.87 -14.85 11.88
C ALA A 83 -2.88 -15.60 12.80
N TYR A 84 -1.83 -14.91 13.21
CA TYR A 84 -0.86 -15.42 14.18
C TYR A 84 -0.70 -14.45 15.33
N VAL A 85 -1.13 -14.85 16.53
CA VAL A 85 -1.00 -14.07 17.76
C VAL A 85 0.39 -14.32 18.33
N ASN A 86 1.30 -13.39 18.09
CA ASN A 86 2.72 -13.46 18.43
C ASN A 86 3.01 -12.82 19.80
N LYS A 87 4.16 -13.14 20.37
CA LYS A 87 4.64 -12.61 21.66
C LYS A 87 3.77 -13.05 22.84
N MET A 88 3.33 -14.32 22.84
CA MET A 88 2.57 -14.88 23.96
C MET A 88 3.38 -14.95 25.27
N ASP A 89 4.71 -14.77 25.19
CA ASP A 89 5.66 -14.80 26.30
C ASP A 89 5.86 -13.46 27.02
N ILE A 90 5.26 -12.37 26.55
CA ILE A 90 5.42 -11.03 27.16
C ILE A 90 4.34 -10.74 28.20
N VAL A 91 4.66 -9.88 29.16
CA VAL A 91 3.71 -9.43 30.19
C VAL A 91 2.53 -8.66 29.58
N GLY A 92 1.30 -9.10 29.90
CA GLY A 92 0.06 -8.57 29.36
C GLY A 92 -0.40 -9.23 28.06
N ALA A 93 0.16 -10.40 27.70
CA ALA A 93 -0.32 -11.20 26.57
C ALA A 93 -1.71 -11.78 26.86
N ASP A 94 -2.66 -11.56 25.94
CA ASP A 94 -4.04 -12.03 26.05
C ASP A 94 -4.57 -12.46 24.68
N PHE A 95 -4.64 -13.77 24.47
CA PHE A 95 -5.13 -14.37 23.21
C PHE A 95 -6.62 -14.08 22.98
N GLY A 96 -7.44 -14.19 24.04
CA GLY A 96 -8.89 -13.97 23.94
C GLY A 96 -9.24 -12.53 23.57
N ASN A 97 -8.52 -11.56 24.15
CA ASN A 97 -8.68 -10.15 23.80
C ASN A 97 -8.35 -9.88 22.32
N VAL A 98 -7.28 -10.48 21.79
CA VAL A 98 -6.95 -10.33 20.35
C VAL A 98 -8.06 -10.87 19.46
N MET A 99 -8.61 -12.05 19.79
CA MET A 99 -9.74 -12.64 19.07
C MET A 99 -10.96 -11.72 19.07
N GLU A 100 -11.28 -11.10 20.21
CA GLU A 100 -12.39 -10.16 20.33
C GLU A 100 -12.14 -8.86 19.55
N MET A 101 -10.90 -8.33 19.58
CA MET A 101 -10.53 -7.19 18.76
C MET A 101 -10.62 -7.49 17.26
N MET A 102 -10.28 -8.70 16.82
CA MET A 102 -10.47 -9.10 15.41
C MET A 102 -11.95 -9.08 15.01
N ARG A 103 -12.86 -9.54 15.90
CA ARG A 103 -14.31 -9.48 15.65
C ARG A 103 -14.83 -8.04 15.59
N THR A 104 -14.45 -7.22 16.57
CA THR A 104 -15.04 -5.89 16.76
C THR A 104 -14.42 -4.80 15.90
N ARG A 105 -13.11 -4.85 15.65
CA ARG A 105 -12.39 -3.80 14.90
C ARG A 105 -12.18 -4.15 13.43
N LEU A 106 -11.96 -5.43 13.12
CA LEU A 106 -11.74 -5.87 11.73
C LEU A 106 -13.01 -6.43 11.07
N GLY A 107 -14.08 -6.66 11.84
CA GLY A 107 -15.28 -7.33 11.32
C GLY A 107 -15.00 -8.76 10.86
N ALA A 108 -13.89 -9.35 11.27
CA ALA A 108 -13.48 -10.68 10.89
C ALA A 108 -14.23 -11.76 11.69
N LYS A 109 -14.29 -12.98 11.15
CA LYS A 109 -14.77 -14.19 11.83
C LYS A 109 -13.55 -15.05 12.22
N PRO A 110 -12.84 -14.74 13.35
CA PRO A 110 -11.68 -15.51 13.75
C PRO A 110 -12.09 -16.89 14.25
N ALA A 111 -11.44 -17.93 13.76
CA ALA A 111 -11.63 -19.33 14.16
C ALA A 111 -10.34 -19.84 14.80
N ALA A 112 -10.31 -19.99 16.12
CA ALA A 112 -9.14 -20.51 16.81
C ALA A 112 -8.88 -21.96 16.39
N ILE A 113 -7.72 -22.25 15.83
CA ILE A 113 -7.27 -23.62 15.56
C ILE A 113 -6.29 -24.09 16.62
N GLN A 114 -5.87 -23.20 17.50
CA GLN A 114 -4.98 -23.46 18.63
C GLN A 114 -5.38 -22.66 19.85
N LEU A 115 -5.08 -23.19 21.05
CA LEU A 115 -5.11 -22.45 22.30
C LEU A 115 -3.71 -22.39 22.92
N PRO A 116 -3.33 -21.29 23.61
CA PRO A 116 -2.04 -21.22 24.29
C PRO A 116 -2.02 -22.06 25.56
N ILE A 117 -0.92 -22.77 25.84
CA ILE A 117 -0.67 -23.44 27.12
C ILE A 117 0.18 -22.51 27.98
N GLY A 118 -0.44 -21.90 28.97
CA GLY A 118 0.17 -20.85 29.79
C GLY A 118 0.22 -19.50 29.08
N VAL A 119 0.54 -18.46 29.81
CA VAL A 119 0.65 -17.09 29.34
C VAL A 119 1.91 -16.42 29.89
N GLU A 120 2.40 -15.40 29.22
CA GLU A 120 3.60 -14.66 29.65
C GLU A 120 4.81 -15.61 29.87
N SER A 121 5.48 -15.49 31.00
CA SER A 121 6.65 -16.32 31.33
C SER A 121 6.32 -17.83 31.48
N SER A 122 5.04 -18.19 31.64
CA SER A 122 4.58 -19.58 31.71
C SER A 122 4.18 -20.16 30.36
N PHE A 123 4.23 -19.39 29.28
CA PHE A 123 3.92 -19.88 27.93
C PHE A 123 4.90 -20.98 27.51
N ARG A 124 4.38 -22.19 27.36
CA ARG A 124 5.17 -23.40 27.10
C ARG A 124 4.74 -24.22 25.89
N GLY A 125 3.62 -23.86 25.26
CA GLY A 125 3.14 -24.66 24.14
C GLY A 125 1.76 -24.23 23.65
N VAL A 126 1.19 -25.03 22.76
CA VAL A 126 -0.13 -24.82 22.18
C VAL A 126 -0.94 -26.11 22.21
N ILE A 127 -2.25 -26.00 22.39
CA ILE A 127 -3.21 -27.08 22.15
C ILE A 127 -3.65 -26.98 20.69
N ASP A 128 -3.56 -28.06 19.97
CA ASP A 128 -4.08 -28.19 18.60
C ASP A 128 -5.54 -28.66 18.70
N LEU A 129 -6.47 -27.79 18.32
CA LEU A 129 -7.91 -28.05 18.42
C LEU A 129 -8.44 -28.98 17.32
N VAL A 130 -7.68 -29.17 16.24
CA VAL A 130 -8.05 -30.09 15.17
C VAL A 130 -7.67 -31.52 15.53
N GLU A 131 -6.47 -31.70 16.08
CA GLU A 131 -5.95 -33.03 16.47
C GLU A 131 -6.22 -33.39 17.94
N MET A 132 -6.77 -32.43 18.72
CA MET A 132 -7.02 -32.55 20.16
C MET A 132 -5.82 -33.11 20.92
N CYS A 133 -4.71 -32.40 20.80
CA CYS A 133 -3.46 -32.76 21.49
C CYS A 133 -2.69 -31.49 21.88
N ALA A 134 -1.81 -31.62 22.89
CA ALA A 134 -0.89 -30.58 23.30
C ALA A 134 0.46 -30.73 22.56
N LYS A 135 1.03 -29.63 22.09
CA LYS A 135 2.40 -29.51 21.56
C LYS A 135 3.19 -28.65 22.54
N VAL A 136 4.00 -29.30 23.38
CA VAL A 136 4.73 -28.70 24.51
C VAL A 136 6.21 -28.59 24.20
N TYR A 137 6.81 -27.42 24.48
CA TYR A 137 8.22 -27.11 24.27
C TYR A 137 8.98 -27.26 25.58
N TYR A 138 10.05 -28.08 25.56
CA TYR A 138 10.87 -28.42 26.74
C TYR A 138 12.20 -27.66 26.80
N ASP A 139 12.52 -26.92 25.78
CA ASP A 139 13.71 -26.07 25.69
C ASP A 139 13.37 -24.60 25.48
N GLU A 140 14.35 -23.71 25.64
CA GLU A 140 14.20 -22.29 25.40
C GLU A 140 14.31 -21.92 23.91
N GLU A 141 14.91 -22.78 23.10
CA GLU A 141 15.18 -22.57 21.67
C GLU A 141 14.03 -23.07 20.77
N GLY A 142 13.04 -23.77 21.37
CA GLY A 142 11.85 -24.25 20.67
C GLY A 142 12.12 -25.40 19.68
N GLU A 143 13.15 -26.21 19.94
CA GLU A 143 13.52 -27.35 19.11
C GLU A 143 12.96 -28.69 19.66
N ASP A 144 12.91 -28.86 20.99
CA ASP A 144 12.34 -30.05 21.63
C ASP A 144 10.81 -29.89 21.80
N VAL A 145 10.07 -30.23 20.75
CA VAL A 145 8.61 -30.22 20.73
C VAL A 145 8.07 -31.60 20.92
N ARG A 146 7.22 -31.81 21.94
CA ARG A 146 6.60 -33.10 22.22
C ARG A 146 5.08 -33.02 22.11
N ARG A 147 4.50 -34.07 21.50
CA ARG A 147 3.06 -34.25 21.45
C ARG A 147 2.63 -35.00 22.73
N GLU A 148 1.67 -34.42 23.44
CA GLU A 148 1.17 -34.91 24.71
C GLU A 148 -0.36 -34.84 24.73
N GLU A 149 -0.97 -35.44 25.74
CA GLU A 149 -2.38 -35.25 26.04
C GLU A 149 -2.64 -33.82 26.53
N ILE A 150 -3.84 -33.33 26.29
CA ILE A 150 -4.26 -32.00 26.76
C ILE A 150 -4.24 -32.02 28.30
N PRO A 151 -3.70 -30.96 28.95
CA PRO A 151 -3.74 -30.87 30.41
C PRO A 151 -5.20 -30.97 30.93
N GLU A 152 -5.42 -31.73 32.00
CA GLU A 152 -6.77 -31.99 32.53
C GLU A 152 -7.54 -30.70 32.85
N ASP A 153 -6.84 -29.66 33.32
CA ASP A 153 -7.41 -28.34 33.64
C ASP A 153 -7.78 -27.48 32.42
N MET A 154 -7.36 -27.88 31.21
CA MET A 154 -7.66 -27.19 29.96
C MET A 154 -8.56 -28.03 29.01
N LEU A 155 -8.95 -29.24 29.41
CA LEU A 155 -9.70 -30.14 28.52
C LEU A 155 -11.09 -29.56 28.17
N ASP A 156 -11.83 -29.08 29.18
CA ASP A 156 -13.17 -28.49 28.99
C ASP A 156 -13.12 -27.25 28.08
N GLU A 157 -12.07 -26.41 28.26
CA GLU A 157 -11.85 -25.21 27.43
C GLU A 157 -11.50 -25.60 26.00
N ALA A 158 -10.66 -26.63 25.80
CA ALA A 158 -10.28 -27.11 24.48
C ALA A 158 -11.49 -27.73 23.74
N GLU A 159 -12.34 -28.49 24.43
CA GLU A 159 -13.56 -29.04 23.83
C GLU A 159 -14.55 -27.94 23.42
N ALA A 160 -14.75 -26.95 24.28
CA ALA A 160 -15.59 -25.78 23.97
C ALA A 160 -15.04 -25.01 22.75
N ALA A 161 -13.74 -24.72 22.73
CA ALA A 161 -13.09 -24.03 21.62
C ALA A 161 -13.12 -24.83 20.30
N ARG A 162 -13.00 -26.18 20.37
CA ARG A 162 -13.18 -27.06 19.21
C ARG A 162 -14.60 -26.95 18.66
N ASN A 163 -15.62 -26.92 19.51
CA ASN A 163 -17.00 -26.76 19.08
C ASN A 163 -17.21 -25.40 18.41
N GLU A 164 -16.68 -24.31 18.97
CA GLU A 164 -16.71 -23.00 18.33
C GLU A 164 -16.00 -22.99 16.96
N LEU A 165 -14.87 -23.70 16.84
CA LEU A 165 -14.16 -23.85 15.56
C LEU A 165 -15.06 -24.57 14.54
N ILE A 166 -15.69 -25.67 14.92
CA ILE A 166 -16.60 -26.43 14.03
C ILE A 166 -17.77 -25.55 13.59
N GLU A 167 -18.42 -24.85 14.51
CA GLU A 167 -19.51 -23.92 14.19
C GLU A 167 -19.06 -22.80 13.24
N ALA A 168 -17.83 -22.32 13.41
CA ALA A 168 -17.28 -21.25 12.56
C ALA A 168 -17.10 -21.70 11.10
N VAL A 169 -16.90 -22.98 10.82
CA VAL A 169 -16.61 -23.51 9.48
C VAL A 169 -17.68 -24.50 8.95
N ALA A 170 -18.73 -24.74 9.73
CA ALA A 170 -19.76 -25.73 9.37
C ALA A 170 -20.44 -25.43 8.02
N ASP A 171 -20.66 -24.15 7.71
CA ASP A 171 -21.31 -23.73 6.46
C ASP A 171 -20.51 -24.09 5.18
N GLU A 172 -19.25 -24.54 5.32
CA GLU A 172 -18.39 -24.89 4.19
C GLU A 172 -18.56 -26.34 3.70
N ASP A 173 -19.19 -27.20 4.52
CA ASP A 173 -19.35 -28.64 4.21
C ASP A 173 -20.67 -29.16 4.79
N ASP A 174 -21.60 -29.51 3.91
CA ASP A 174 -22.93 -30.01 4.30
C ASP A 174 -22.85 -31.30 5.15
N GLU A 175 -21.88 -32.20 4.85
CA GLU A 175 -21.70 -33.44 5.59
C GLU A 175 -21.17 -33.15 7.01
N LEU A 176 -20.23 -32.21 7.15
CA LEU A 176 -19.76 -31.76 8.45
C LEU A 176 -20.89 -31.15 9.28
N THR A 177 -21.72 -30.31 8.66
CA THR A 177 -22.89 -29.71 9.32
C THR A 177 -23.86 -30.79 9.82
N MET A 178 -24.13 -31.83 9.03
CA MET A 178 -25.02 -32.93 9.43
C MET A 178 -24.45 -33.72 10.61
N LEU A 179 -23.17 -34.12 10.56
CA LEU A 179 -22.51 -34.83 11.65
C LEU A 179 -22.50 -34.01 12.95
N TYR A 180 -22.25 -32.70 12.85
CA TYR A 180 -22.27 -31.81 14.00
C TYR A 180 -23.66 -31.73 14.65
N LEU A 181 -24.73 -31.58 13.84
CA LEU A 181 -26.11 -31.49 14.33
C LEU A 181 -26.62 -32.83 14.93
N ASP A 182 -26.12 -33.95 14.40
CA ASP A 182 -26.46 -35.30 14.90
C ASP A 182 -25.63 -35.68 16.13
N GLY A 183 -24.62 -34.86 16.50
CA GLY A 183 -23.73 -35.11 17.64
C GLY A 183 -22.76 -36.27 17.42
N GLU A 184 -22.47 -36.56 16.14
CA GLU A 184 -21.48 -37.57 15.76
C GLU A 184 -20.05 -37.03 15.75
N GLU A 185 -19.06 -37.94 15.85
CA GLU A 185 -17.66 -37.58 15.83
C GLU A 185 -17.24 -37.09 14.43
N ILE A 186 -16.66 -35.88 14.37
CA ILE A 186 -16.20 -35.28 13.11
C ILE A 186 -14.76 -35.73 12.82
N PRO A 187 -14.50 -36.38 11.66
CA PRO A 187 -13.16 -36.76 11.24
C PRO A 187 -12.25 -35.54 11.06
N ASN A 188 -11.00 -35.62 11.56
CA ASN A 188 -10.04 -34.51 11.46
C ASN A 188 -9.78 -34.07 10.02
N ASP A 189 -9.76 -35.00 9.05
CA ASP A 189 -9.56 -34.67 7.63
C ASP A 189 -10.71 -33.86 7.04
N MET A 190 -11.95 -34.11 7.50
CA MET A 190 -13.12 -33.34 7.11
C MET A 190 -13.04 -31.93 7.69
N LEU A 191 -12.74 -31.82 8.98
CA LEU A 191 -12.54 -30.52 9.64
C LEU A 191 -11.42 -29.72 9.00
N LYS A 192 -10.28 -30.32 8.64
CA LYS A 192 -9.18 -29.66 7.91
C LYS A 192 -9.63 -29.12 6.56
N ARG A 193 -10.42 -29.88 5.80
CA ARG A 193 -10.98 -29.41 4.51
C ARG A 193 -11.92 -28.22 4.68
N ALA A 194 -12.80 -28.26 5.68
CA ALA A 194 -13.73 -27.17 5.97
C ALA A 194 -12.98 -25.89 6.40
N ILE A 195 -11.97 -26.00 7.28
CA ILE A 195 -11.12 -24.86 7.68
C ILE A 195 -10.41 -24.28 6.46
N ARG A 196 -9.84 -25.14 5.58
CA ARG A 196 -9.19 -24.69 4.35
C ARG A 196 -10.17 -23.95 3.43
N SER A 197 -11.36 -24.51 3.20
CA SER A 197 -12.40 -23.86 2.39
C SER A 197 -12.78 -22.50 2.95
N ALA A 198 -13.05 -22.42 4.26
CA ALA A 198 -13.37 -21.16 4.94
C ALA A 198 -12.27 -20.11 4.81
N ALA A 199 -11.00 -20.53 4.93
CA ALA A 199 -9.85 -19.64 4.81
C ALA A 199 -9.69 -19.11 3.36
N ILE A 200 -9.76 -19.98 2.35
CA ILE A 200 -9.60 -19.63 0.93
C ILE A 200 -10.73 -18.70 0.48
N ASN A 201 -11.96 -18.93 0.92
CA ASN A 201 -13.13 -18.11 0.60
C ASN A 201 -13.25 -16.84 1.46
N ASN A 202 -12.34 -16.62 2.39
CA ASN A 202 -12.37 -15.52 3.37
C ASN A 202 -13.66 -15.50 4.25
N HIS A 203 -14.28 -16.64 4.47
CA HIS A 203 -15.47 -16.77 5.34
C HIS A 203 -15.09 -16.85 6.82
N ALA A 204 -13.97 -17.48 7.13
CA ALA A 204 -13.38 -17.47 8.46
C ALA A 204 -11.85 -17.34 8.39
N VAL A 205 -11.25 -16.87 9.47
CA VAL A 205 -9.80 -16.67 9.57
C VAL A 205 -9.26 -17.63 10.61
N PRO A 206 -8.50 -18.68 10.22
CA PRO A 206 -7.82 -19.55 11.17
C PRO A 206 -6.83 -18.77 12.02
N VAL A 207 -6.85 -18.96 13.34
CA VAL A 207 -5.99 -18.23 14.27
C VAL A 207 -5.07 -19.19 15.01
N CYS A 208 -3.77 -18.94 14.86
CA CYS A 208 -2.67 -19.60 15.57
C CYS A 208 -2.10 -18.67 16.65
N CYS A 209 -1.34 -19.23 17.59
CA CYS A 209 -0.64 -18.43 18.59
C CYS A 209 0.78 -18.96 18.87
N GLY A 210 1.65 -18.08 19.40
CA GLY A 210 3.01 -18.48 19.75
C GLY A 210 3.92 -17.32 20.15
N SER A 211 5.21 -17.62 20.24
CA SER A 211 6.29 -16.64 20.41
C SER A 211 7.39 -16.93 19.38
N SER A 212 7.44 -16.12 18.32
CA SER A 212 8.45 -16.29 17.26
C SER A 212 9.88 -16.12 17.79
N TYR A 213 10.07 -15.20 18.75
CA TYR A 213 11.37 -14.97 19.36
C TYR A 213 11.91 -16.18 20.12
N ARG A 214 11.00 -16.98 20.73
CA ARG A 214 11.32 -18.22 21.45
C ARG A 214 11.17 -19.45 20.56
N ASN A 215 10.91 -19.29 19.26
CA ASN A 215 10.62 -20.36 18.31
C ASN A 215 9.50 -21.32 18.77
N LYS A 216 8.58 -20.84 19.62
CA LYS A 216 7.46 -21.64 20.15
C LYS A 216 6.18 -21.33 19.37
N GLY A 217 5.54 -22.35 18.79
CA GLY A 217 4.34 -22.21 17.96
C GLY A 217 4.64 -21.92 16.47
N VAL A 218 5.91 -21.86 16.05
CA VAL A 218 6.30 -21.59 14.65
C VAL A 218 6.07 -22.82 13.77
N GLN A 219 6.43 -24.01 14.23
CA GLN A 219 6.22 -25.25 13.48
C GLN A 219 4.73 -25.52 13.23
N PRO A 220 3.81 -25.40 14.22
CA PRO A 220 2.38 -25.47 14.00
C PRO A 220 1.83 -24.38 13.04
N LEU A 221 2.42 -23.18 13.03
CA LEU A 221 2.08 -22.16 12.04
C LEU A 221 2.47 -22.59 10.62
N LEU A 222 3.66 -23.16 10.43
CA LEU A 222 4.07 -23.69 9.13
C LEU A 222 3.18 -24.86 8.67
N ASP A 223 2.71 -25.72 9.61
CA ASP A 223 1.71 -26.74 9.32
C ASP A 223 0.41 -26.10 8.84
N ALA A 224 -0.08 -25.06 9.54
CA ALA A 224 -1.31 -24.35 9.19
C ALA A 224 -1.21 -23.66 7.83
N ILE A 225 -0.05 -23.08 7.46
CA ILE A 225 0.19 -22.50 6.14
C ILE A 225 0.01 -23.54 5.04
N VAL A 226 0.62 -24.74 5.22
CA VAL A 226 0.51 -25.82 4.23
C VAL A 226 -0.90 -26.41 4.17
N ASP A 227 -1.56 -26.54 5.32
CA ASP A 227 -2.87 -27.18 5.41
C ASP A 227 -4.02 -26.25 4.98
N TYR A 228 -3.95 -24.93 5.25
CA TYR A 228 -5.09 -24.03 5.13
C TYR A 228 -4.92 -22.88 4.14
N LEU A 229 -3.71 -22.41 3.82
CA LEU A 229 -3.55 -21.39 2.77
C LEU A 229 -3.56 -22.01 1.37
N PRO A 230 -4.01 -21.26 0.35
CA PRO A 230 -4.04 -21.75 -1.01
C PRO A 230 -2.64 -21.89 -1.61
N SER A 231 -2.50 -22.84 -2.54
CA SER A 231 -1.43 -22.87 -3.52
C SER A 231 -1.81 -22.03 -4.75
N PRO A 232 -0.89 -21.75 -5.68
CA PRO A 232 -1.24 -21.10 -6.94
C PRO A 232 -2.35 -21.79 -7.74
N LEU A 233 -2.56 -23.10 -7.52
CA LEU A 233 -3.62 -23.88 -8.21
C LEU A 233 -5.00 -23.72 -7.58
N ASP A 234 -5.07 -23.26 -6.34
CA ASP A 234 -6.33 -23.10 -5.60
C ASP A 234 -6.94 -21.69 -5.77
N VAL A 235 -6.14 -20.73 -6.24
CA VAL A 235 -6.62 -19.36 -6.49
C VAL A 235 -7.23 -19.24 -7.88
N PRO A 236 -8.23 -18.35 -8.08
CA PRO A 236 -8.78 -18.10 -9.40
C PRO A 236 -7.72 -17.70 -10.43
N PRO A 237 -7.89 -18.03 -11.72
CA PRO A 237 -7.00 -17.55 -12.79
C PRO A 237 -6.90 -16.03 -12.79
N VAL A 238 -5.71 -15.51 -13.03
CA VAL A 238 -5.50 -14.07 -13.10
C VAL A 238 -6.04 -13.52 -14.41
N GLU A 239 -6.90 -12.50 -14.32
CA GLU A 239 -7.38 -11.79 -15.50
C GLU A 239 -6.29 -10.84 -16.01
N ALA A 240 -5.98 -10.97 -17.30
CA ALA A 240 -5.10 -10.07 -18.02
C ALA A 240 -5.84 -9.52 -19.25
N THR A 241 -5.38 -8.41 -19.77
CA THR A 241 -5.92 -7.85 -21.01
C THR A 241 -4.94 -8.06 -22.17
N SER A 242 -5.46 -8.27 -23.36
CA SER A 242 -4.61 -8.21 -24.55
C SER A 242 -4.01 -6.80 -24.67
N ARG A 243 -2.82 -6.69 -25.27
CA ARG A 243 -2.11 -5.42 -25.37
C ARG A 243 -2.92 -4.30 -26.06
N ASP A 244 -3.88 -4.64 -26.91
CA ASP A 244 -4.80 -3.71 -27.55
C ASP A 244 -6.03 -3.34 -26.68
N GLY A 245 -6.11 -3.88 -25.47
CA GLY A 245 -7.18 -3.62 -24.49
C GLY A 245 -8.55 -4.21 -24.87
N LYS A 246 -8.63 -5.05 -25.90
CA LYS A 246 -9.92 -5.50 -26.45
C LYS A 246 -10.40 -6.85 -25.93
N LYS A 247 -9.50 -7.65 -25.40
CA LYS A 247 -9.83 -9.02 -24.96
C LYS A 247 -9.31 -9.25 -23.55
N THR A 248 -10.14 -9.81 -22.70
CA THR A 248 -9.72 -10.40 -21.43
C THR A 248 -9.10 -11.77 -21.71
N ILE A 249 -8.00 -12.08 -21.06
CA ILE A 249 -7.24 -13.32 -21.18
C ILE A 249 -7.09 -13.89 -19.77
N GLU A 250 -7.57 -15.09 -19.55
CA GLU A 250 -7.31 -15.83 -18.31
C GLU A 250 -5.92 -16.44 -18.34
N VAL A 251 -5.17 -16.27 -17.26
CA VAL A 251 -3.83 -16.80 -17.05
C VAL A 251 -3.89 -17.86 -15.97
N HIS A 252 -3.66 -19.11 -16.35
CA HIS A 252 -3.66 -20.24 -15.42
C HIS A 252 -2.25 -20.56 -14.94
N PRO A 253 -2.07 -20.98 -13.69
CA PRO A 253 -0.76 -21.32 -13.11
C PRO A 253 -0.29 -22.71 -13.60
N SER A 254 0.02 -22.81 -14.88
CA SER A 254 0.49 -24.03 -15.54
C SER A 254 1.84 -23.80 -16.21
N ASP A 255 2.76 -24.73 -16.03
CA ASP A 255 4.10 -24.70 -16.65
C ASP A 255 4.05 -24.90 -18.17
N ASP A 256 2.97 -25.51 -18.70
CA ASP A 256 2.77 -25.78 -20.13
C ASP A 256 2.22 -24.56 -20.88
N GLU A 257 1.73 -23.53 -20.18
CA GLU A 257 1.26 -22.30 -20.82
C GLU A 257 2.42 -21.40 -21.28
N ALA A 258 2.08 -20.39 -22.07
CA ALA A 258 3.03 -19.36 -22.47
C ALA A 258 3.48 -18.56 -21.24
N PHE A 259 4.78 -18.29 -21.12
CA PHE A 259 5.34 -17.55 -20.00
C PHE A 259 4.69 -16.18 -19.83
N SER A 260 4.31 -15.88 -18.60
CA SER A 260 3.92 -14.55 -18.14
C SER A 260 4.35 -14.32 -16.70
N ALA A 261 4.78 -13.09 -16.39
CA ALA A 261 5.22 -12.68 -15.06
C ALA A 261 4.94 -11.19 -14.82
N LEU A 262 4.77 -10.82 -13.56
CA LEU A 262 4.62 -9.44 -13.11
C LEU A 262 5.86 -9.03 -12.30
N ALA A 263 6.52 -7.95 -12.71
CA ALA A 263 7.58 -7.33 -11.95
C ALA A 263 6.97 -6.45 -10.84
N PHE A 264 6.99 -6.93 -9.60
CA PHE A 264 6.35 -6.23 -8.48
C PHE A 264 7.32 -5.37 -7.66
N LYS A 265 8.63 -5.60 -7.80
CA LYS A 265 9.66 -4.83 -7.09
C LYS A 265 10.95 -4.75 -7.90
N ILE A 266 11.55 -3.58 -7.93
CA ILE A 266 12.88 -3.35 -8.49
C ILE A 266 13.84 -2.98 -7.35
N VAL A 267 15.05 -3.53 -7.39
CA VAL A 267 16.13 -3.22 -6.45
C VAL A 267 17.42 -2.99 -7.23
N SER A 268 18.13 -1.92 -6.91
CA SER A 268 19.46 -1.65 -7.46
C SER A 268 20.52 -2.29 -6.59
N ASP A 269 21.19 -3.29 -7.12
CA ASP A 269 22.26 -4.00 -6.44
C ASP A 269 23.63 -3.53 -6.93
N SER A 270 24.58 -3.36 -5.99
CA SER A 270 25.92 -2.84 -6.31
C SER A 270 26.79 -3.80 -7.14
N TYR A 271 26.48 -5.12 -7.11
CA TYR A 271 27.28 -6.16 -7.76
C TYR A 271 26.67 -6.66 -9.07
N VAL A 272 25.36 -6.93 -9.06
CA VAL A 272 24.65 -7.48 -10.22
C VAL A 272 23.85 -6.44 -11.01
N GLY A 273 23.78 -5.22 -10.50
CA GLY A 273 23.00 -4.15 -11.11
C GLY A 273 21.51 -4.22 -10.75
N LYS A 274 20.64 -4.11 -11.74
CA LYS A 274 19.19 -4.09 -11.56
C LYS A 274 18.64 -5.49 -11.34
N LEU A 275 17.97 -5.70 -10.21
CA LEU A 275 17.21 -6.90 -9.86
C LEU A 275 15.72 -6.61 -10.01
N ALA A 276 15.04 -7.37 -10.85
CA ALA A 276 13.58 -7.30 -10.98
C ALA A 276 12.95 -8.52 -10.28
N PHE A 277 12.32 -8.29 -9.14
CA PHE A 277 11.54 -9.32 -8.45
C PHE A 277 10.23 -9.52 -9.17
N CYS A 278 10.02 -10.75 -9.63
CA CYS A 278 8.88 -11.12 -10.45
C CYS A 278 8.15 -12.32 -9.86
N ARG A 279 6.82 -12.28 -9.92
CA ARG A 279 5.96 -13.44 -9.78
C ARG A 279 5.72 -14.04 -11.17
N VAL A 280 6.06 -15.31 -11.36
CA VAL A 280 5.71 -16.07 -12.56
C VAL A 280 4.28 -16.57 -12.41
N TYR A 281 3.38 -16.19 -13.31
CA TYR A 281 1.96 -16.59 -13.27
C TYR A 281 1.66 -17.78 -14.16
N SER A 282 2.36 -17.90 -15.29
CA SER A 282 2.21 -19.04 -16.20
C SER A 282 3.50 -19.36 -16.94
N GLY A 283 3.62 -20.59 -17.38
CA GLY A 283 4.73 -21.07 -18.19
C GLY A 283 6.04 -21.20 -17.44
N THR A 284 7.07 -21.52 -18.18
CA THR A 284 8.45 -21.63 -17.69
C THR A 284 9.36 -20.63 -18.40
N VAL A 285 10.39 -20.18 -17.72
CA VAL A 285 11.40 -19.28 -18.30
C VAL A 285 12.80 -19.76 -17.91
N LYS A 286 13.73 -19.68 -18.89
CA LYS A 286 15.12 -20.14 -18.71
C LYS A 286 16.11 -18.98 -18.81
N VAL A 287 17.26 -19.15 -18.18
CA VAL A 287 18.40 -18.24 -18.34
C VAL A 287 18.76 -18.09 -19.83
N GLY A 288 18.97 -16.87 -20.27
CA GLY A 288 19.27 -16.51 -21.67
C GLY A 288 18.06 -16.26 -22.54
N GLN A 289 16.83 -16.58 -22.07
CA GLN A 289 15.60 -16.36 -22.82
C GLN A 289 15.30 -14.87 -23.00
N VAL A 290 14.72 -14.55 -24.16
CA VAL A 290 14.21 -13.22 -24.48
C VAL A 290 12.72 -13.18 -24.13
N VAL A 291 12.33 -12.17 -23.38
CA VAL A 291 10.95 -11.90 -22.98
C VAL A 291 10.52 -10.54 -23.50
N LEU A 292 9.23 -10.35 -23.64
CA LEU A 292 8.64 -9.07 -24.04
C LEU A 292 8.17 -8.31 -22.79
N ASN A 293 8.67 -7.12 -22.60
CA ASN A 293 8.05 -6.14 -21.72
C ASN A 293 6.80 -5.58 -22.43
N CYS A 294 5.61 -6.01 -21.99
CA CYS A 294 4.36 -5.75 -22.70
C CYS A 294 3.93 -4.28 -22.60
N ASN A 295 4.24 -3.60 -21.51
CA ASN A 295 3.90 -2.18 -21.31
C ASN A 295 4.66 -1.28 -22.27
N LYS A 296 5.97 -1.52 -22.44
CA LYS A 296 6.87 -0.72 -23.29
C LYS A 296 7.06 -1.28 -24.70
N ALA A 297 6.58 -2.49 -24.97
CA ALA A 297 6.82 -3.21 -26.23
C ALA A 297 8.31 -3.43 -26.54
N LYS A 298 9.12 -3.65 -25.52
CA LYS A 298 10.55 -3.87 -25.67
C LYS A 298 10.91 -5.31 -25.37
N ARG A 299 11.87 -5.84 -26.13
CA ARG A 299 12.46 -7.15 -25.88
C ARG A 299 13.60 -7.03 -24.91
N GLU A 300 13.61 -7.85 -23.88
CA GLU A 300 14.65 -7.90 -22.88
C GLU A 300 15.14 -9.33 -22.67
N ARG A 301 16.40 -9.49 -22.33
CA ARG A 301 17.00 -10.81 -22.10
C ARG A 301 17.27 -11.03 -20.63
N ILE A 302 16.75 -12.14 -20.10
CA ILE A 302 17.06 -12.60 -18.76
C ILE A 302 18.45 -13.23 -18.77
N THR A 303 19.41 -12.62 -18.08
CA THR A 303 20.79 -13.10 -18.05
C THR A 303 21.03 -14.06 -16.89
N LYS A 304 20.33 -13.89 -15.75
CA LYS A 304 20.34 -14.77 -14.59
C LYS A 304 18.96 -14.81 -13.96
N ILE A 305 18.66 -15.93 -13.30
CA ILE A 305 17.48 -16.11 -12.45
C ILE A 305 17.99 -16.42 -11.03
N LEU A 306 17.53 -15.65 -10.03
CA LEU A 306 17.99 -15.76 -8.65
C LEU A 306 16.82 -16.09 -7.73
N LEU A 307 16.98 -17.10 -6.91
CA LEU A 307 16.19 -17.27 -5.69
C LEU A 307 16.85 -16.47 -4.57
N MET A 308 16.04 -15.64 -3.92
CA MET A 308 16.53 -14.73 -2.89
C MET A 308 16.27 -15.30 -1.50
N HIS A 309 17.24 -15.15 -0.62
CA HIS A 309 17.14 -15.41 0.80
C HIS A 309 17.65 -14.17 1.55
N ALA A 310 16.79 -13.15 1.67
CA ALA A 310 17.16 -11.82 2.16
C ALA A 310 18.30 -11.20 1.33
N ASP A 311 19.54 -11.19 1.85
CA ASP A 311 20.74 -10.69 1.18
C ASP A 311 21.53 -11.78 0.40
N SER A 312 21.27 -13.06 0.66
CA SER A 312 21.91 -14.17 -0.04
C SER A 312 21.15 -14.56 -1.31
N ARG A 313 21.85 -15.15 -2.27
CA ARG A 313 21.35 -15.43 -3.62
C ARG A 313 21.76 -16.81 -4.06
N THR A 314 20.79 -17.53 -4.63
CA THR A 314 21.05 -18.82 -5.28
C THR A 314 20.68 -18.70 -6.75
N GLU A 315 21.65 -18.94 -7.65
CA GLU A 315 21.38 -18.97 -9.09
C GLU A 315 20.65 -20.25 -9.46
N VAL A 316 19.59 -20.11 -10.27
CA VAL A 316 18.82 -21.22 -10.83
C VAL A 316 18.76 -21.10 -12.35
N GLU A 317 18.61 -22.21 -13.05
CA GLU A 317 18.60 -22.22 -14.53
C GLU A 317 17.24 -21.88 -15.11
N GLU A 318 16.16 -22.18 -14.38
CA GLU A 318 14.79 -21.98 -14.83
C GLU A 318 13.87 -21.63 -13.64
N ALA A 319 12.75 -20.98 -13.97
CA ALA A 319 11.67 -20.65 -13.05
C ALA A 319 10.33 -21.09 -13.63
N TYR A 320 9.40 -21.47 -12.77
CA TYR A 320 8.13 -22.11 -13.06
C TYR A 320 6.94 -21.26 -12.61
N ALA A 321 5.74 -21.59 -13.08
CA ALA A 321 4.51 -20.97 -12.64
C ALA A 321 4.36 -21.04 -11.10
N GLY A 322 4.04 -19.92 -10.45
CA GLY A 322 3.97 -19.77 -8.99
C GLY A 322 5.27 -19.31 -8.32
N ASP A 323 6.39 -19.30 -9.03
CA ASP A 323 7.67 -18.88 -8.46
C ASP A 323 7.75 -17.37 -8.24
N ILE A 324 8.43 -17.00 -7.15
CA ILE A 324 8.89 -15.64 -6.89
C ILE A 324 10.41 -15.63 -7.02
N VAL A 325 10.90 -14.95 -8.05
CA VAL A 325 12.32 -14.92 -8.41
C VAL A 325 12.78 -13.50 -8.74
N ALA A 326 14.09 -13.28 -8.68
CA ALA A 326 14.69 -12.03 -9.16
C ALA A 326 15.36 -12.28 -10.53
N PHE A 327 14.94 -11.54 -11.55
CA PHE A 327 15.56 -11.55 -12.86
C PHE A 327 16.65 -10.48 -12.96
N VAL A 328 17.77 -10.86 -13.58
CA VAL A 328 18.88 -9.97 -13.93
C VAL A 328 18.91 -9.79 -15.45
N GLY A 329 19.28 -8.59 -15.89
CA GLY A 329 19.45 -8.26 -17.32
C GLY A 329 18.29 -7.44 -17.89
N LEU A 330 17.23 -7.24 -17.14
CA LEU A 330 16.08 -6.39 -17.51
C LEU A 330 16.44 -4.92 -17.28
N ARG A 331 16.69 -4.18 -18.35
CA ARG A 331 17.16 -2.78 -18.27
C ARG A 331 16.01 -1.78 -18.21
N ASP A 332 14.98 -2.02 -19.02
CA ASP A 332 13.86 -1.09 -19.18
C ASP A 332 12.68 -1.40 -18.24
N THR A 333 12.59 -2.63 -17.71
CA THR A 333 11.49 -3.07 -16.83
C THR A 333 11.49 -2.31 -15.52
N VAL A 334 10.34 -1.78 -15.11
CA VAL A 334 10.10 -1.11 -13.82
C VAL A 334 9.00 -1.82 -13.04
N THR A 335 8.78 -1.40 -11.80
CA THR A 335 7.74 -1.96 -10.93
C THR A 335 6.34 -1.81 -11.55
N GLY A 336 5.54 -2.89 -11.51
CA GLY A 336 4.19 -2.95 -12.07
C GLY A 336 4.12 -3.37 -13.54
N GLU A 337 5.25 -3.63 -14.20
CA GLU A 337 5.24 -4.01 -15.62
C GLU A 337 5.14 -5.53 -15.83
N THR A 338 4.44 -5.90 -16.90
CA THR A 338 4.21 -7.29 -17.28
C THR A 338 5.25 -7.78 -18.27
N LEU A 339 5.83 -8.93 -17.98
CA LEU A 339 6.72 -9.67 -18.86
C LEU A 339 5.98 -10.87 -19.42
N ALA A 340 6.05 -11.11 -20.73
CA ALA A 340 5.41 -12.26 -21.37
C ALA A 340 6.23 -12.80 -22.52
N SER A 341 5.83 -14.00 -22.99
CA SER A 341 6.31 -14.56 -24.24
C SER A 341 5.88 -13.68 -25.43
N GLU A 342 6.74 -13.52 -26.44
CA GLU A 342 6.43 -12.74 -27.63
C GLU A 342 5.17 -13.22 -28.37
N GLY A 343 4.89 -14.52 -28.33
CA GLY A 343 3.74 -15.13 -29.01
C GLY A 343 2.38 -14.89 -28.32
N ARG A 344 2.38 -14.47 -27.03
CA ARG A 344 1.16 -14.20 -26.25
C ARG A 344 1.35 -12.92 -25.42
N PRO A 345 1.41 -11.74 -26.07
CA PRO A 345 1.53 -10.49 -25.34
C PRO A 345 0.24 -10.18 -24.57
N LEU A 346 0.37 -9.95 -23.26
CA LEU A 346 -0.74 -9.62 -22.36
C LEU A 346 -0.30 -8.56 -21.36
N LEU A 347 -1.25 -7.85 -20.78
CA LEU A 347 -1.06 -6.87 -19.72
C LEU A 347 -1.84 -7.33 -18.50
N MET A 348 -1.16 -7.57 -17.41
CA MET A 348 -1.77 -7.74 -16.10
C MET A 348 -2.21 -6.36 -15.58
N GLU A 349 -3.17 -6.35 -14.67
CA GLU A 349 -3.64 -5.12 -14.04
C GLU A 349 -2.46 -4.32 -13.47
N SER A 350 -2.41 -3.05 -13.82
CA SER A 350 -1.35 -2.15 -13.35
C SER A 350 -1.57 -1.78 -11.88
N LEU A 351 -0.47 -1.65 -11.15
CA LEU A 351 -0.50 -1.11 -9.80
C LEU A 351 -0.75 0.40 -9.86
N GLU A 352 -1.77 0.87 -9.17
CA GLU A 352 -1.98 2.30 -8.93
C GLU A 352 -1.21 2.71 -7.67
N PHE A 353 -0.41 3.76 -7.79
CA PHE A 353 0.38 4.27 -6.68
C PHE A 353 -0.18 5.62 -6.23
N PRO A 354 -0.34 5.84 -4.91
CA PRO A 354 -0.78 7.12 -4.39
C PRO A 354 0.24 8.24 -4.67
N GLU A 355 -0.26 9.45 -4.85
CA GLU A 355 0.58 10.62 -5.02
C GLU A 355 1.32 10.96 -3.71
N PRO A 356 2.61 11.33 -3.77
CA PRO A 356 3.37 11.70 -2.59
C PRO A 356 2.85 12.98 -1.95
N VAL A 357 2.78 13.00 -0.62
CA VAL A 357 2.15 14.08 0.17
C VAL A 357 3.17 15.09 0.70
N ILE A 358 4.38 14.64 1.02
CA ILE A 358 5.45 15.49 1.59
C ILE A 358 6.50 15.79 0.55
N LYS A 359 6.96 17.03 0.54
CA LYS A 359 8.01 17.52 -0.36
C LYS A 359 9.12 18.20 0.45
N ILE A 360 10.36 17.89 0.12
CA ILE A 360 11.55 18.56 0.68
C ILE A 360 12.48 18.97 -0.46
N ALA A 361 13.19 20.07 -0.26
CA ALA A 361 14.27 20.48 -1.15
C ALA A 361 15.57 19.78 -0.76
N ILE A 362 16.31 19.28 -1.74
CA ILE A 362 17.60 18.64 -1.52
C ILE A 362 18.64 19.30 -2.42
N GLU A 363 19.78 19.65 -1.83
CA GLU A 363 20.88 20.29 -2.54
C GLU A 363 22.20 19.56 -2.24
N PRO A 364 23.03 19.26 -3.25
CA PRO A 364 24.33 18.69 -3.00
C PRO A 364 25.26 19.75 -2.39
N LYS A 365 26.14 19.36 -1.49
CA LYS A 365 27.12 20.29 -0.88
C LYS A 365 28.16 20.80 -1.88
N THR A 366 28.36 20.10 -2.99
CA THR A 366 29.38 20.46 -4.02
C THR A 366 28.79 20.36 -5.42
N LYS A 367 29.27 21.19 -6.35
CA LYS A 367 28.85 21.12 -7.77
C LYS A 367 29.13 19.74 -8.40
N ALA A 368 30.20 19.08 -8.05
CA ALA A 368 30.51 17.72 -8.52
C ALA A 368 29.55 16.67 -7.95
N GLY A 369 28.86 16.96 -6.86
CA GLY A 369 27.80 16.12 -6.29
C GLY A 369 26.50 16.14 -7.08
N GLN A 370 26.26 17.14 -7.94
CA GLN A 370 24.99 17.29 -8.67
C GLN A 370 24.71 16.11 -9.62
N GLU A 371 25.71 15.68 -10.40
CA GLU A 371 25.55 14.54 -11.31
C GLU A 371 25.32 13.23 -10.53
N LYS A 372 26.04 13.05 -9.43
CA LYS A 372 25.87 11.90 -8.55
C LYS A 372 24.48 11.89 -7.89
N LEU A 373 24.01 13.06 -7.42
CA LEU A 373 22.68 13.21 -6.83
C LEU A 373 21.61 12.85 -7.87
N THR A 374 21.69 13.40 -9.07
CA THR A 374 20.71 13.12 -10.14
C THR A 374 20.68 11.62 -10.49
N ALA A 375 21.86 10.99 -10.62
CA ALA A 375 21.93 9.55 -10.91
C ALA A 375 21.39 8.68 -9.76
N ALA A 376 21.66 9.06 -8.51
CA ALA A 376 21.15 8.35 -7.33
C ALA A 376 19.63 8.50 -7.20
N LEU A 377 19.10 9.71 -7.37
CA LEU A 377 17.66 9.98 -7.34
C LEU A 377 16.91 9.24 -8.45
N ALA A 378 17.47 9.15 -9.65
CA ALA A 378 16.89 8.37 -10.73
C ALA A 378 16.77 6.88 -10.38
N LYS A 379 17.80 6.28 -9.78
CA LYS A 379 17.75 4.88 -9.31
C LYS A 379 16.71 4.68 -8.21
N LEU A 380 16.66 5.58 -7.23
CA LEU A 380 15.66 5.50 -6.15
C LEU A 380 14.23 5.63 -6.67
N SER A 381 13.99 6.49 -7.68
CA SER A 381 12.68 6.59 -8.35
C SER A 381 12.31 5.36 -9.18
N GLU A 382 13.29 4.60 -9.69
CA GLU A 382 13.02 3.31 -10.35
C GLU A 382 12.65 2.20 -9.35
N GLU A 383 13.21 2.25 -8.13
CA GLU A 383 12.92 1.28 -7.07
C GLU A 383 11.56 1.53 -6.42
N ASP A 384 11.26 2.81 -6.16
CA ASP A 384 10.06 3.23 -5.45
C ASP A 384 9.20 4.17 -6.30
N PRO A 385 8.08 3.70 -6.86
CA PRO A 385 7.20 4.52 -7.68
C PRO A 385 6.46 5.62 -6.91
N THR A 386 6.45 5.58 -5.56
CA THR A 386 5.88 6.65 -4.72
C THR A 386 6.90 7.74 -4.37
N PHE A 387 8.17 7.49 -4.69
CA PHE A 387 9.21 8.49 -4.59
C PHE A 387 9.34 9.24 -5.92
N ARG A 388 9.14 10.54 -5.90
CA ARG A 388 9.27 11.41 -7.08
C ARG A 388 10.36 12.44 -6.87
N THR A 389 11.04 12.77 -7.95
CA THR A 389 12.03 13.84 -7.99
C THR A 389 11.84 14.70 -9.22
N TYR A 390 11.94 16.01 -9.05
CA TYR A 390 11.84 16.99 -10.13
C TYR A 390 12.61 18.25 -9.76
N ALA A 391 13.01 19.01 -10.78
CA ALA A 391 13.56 20.35 -10.58
C ALA A 391 12.40 21.36 -10.53
N ASP A 392 12.40 22.18 -9.50
CA ASP A 392 11.47 23.31 -9.41
C ASP A 392 11.85 24.36 -10.47
N SER A 393 10.88 24.73 -11.31
CA SER A 393 11.12 25.62 -12.45
C SER A 393 11.39 27.08 -12.03
N GLU A 394 10.94 27.49 -10.85
CA GLU A 394 11.10 28.85 -10.36
C GLU A 394 12.37 28.99 -9.52
N THR A 395 12.63 28.03 -8.65
CA THR A 395 13.78 28.10 -7.72
C THR A 395 15.01 27.37 -8.23
N GLY A 396 14.88 26.50 -9.23
CA GLY A 396 15.95 25.62 -9.72
C GLY A 396 16.36 24.55 -8.71
N GLN A 397 15.67 24.44 -7.59
CA GLN A 397 15.94 23.44 -6.55
C GLN A 397 15.51 22.05 -7.00
N THR A 398 16.28 21.03 -6.59
CA THR A 398 15.83 19.65 -6.72
C THR A 398 14.87 19.36 -5.58
N ILE A 399 13.63 19.01 -5.93
CA ILE A 399 12.60 18.63 -4.99
C ILE A 399 12.48 17.12 -4.98
N ILE A 400 12.41 16.53 -3.79
CA ILE A 400 12.04 15.14 -3.58
C ILE A 400 10.71 15.07 -2.85
N ALA A 401 9.85 14.15 -3.27
CA ALA A 401 8.52 13.96 -2.73
C ALA A 401 8.32 12.50 -2.33
N GLY A 402 7.68 12.25 -1.19
CA GLY A 402 7.45 10.93 -0.63
C GLY A 402 6.18 10.86 0.21
N MET A 403 5.87 9.66 0.70
CA MET A 403 4.63 9.35 1.41
C MET A 403 4.60 9.88 2.85
N GLY A 404 5.76 9.99 3.50
CA GLY A 404 5.86 10.44 4.87
C GLY A 404 7.25 11.01 5.22
N GLU A 405 7.37 11.55 6.44
CA GLU A 405 8.63 12.11 6.92
C GLU A 405 9.70 11.03 7.05
N LEU A 406 9.33 9.88 7.64
CA LEU A 406 10.23 8.74 7.78
C LEU A 406 10.68 8.19 6.43
N HIS A 407 9.79 8.15 5.44
CA HIS A 407 10.13 7.72 4.08
C HIS A 407 11.23 8.61 3.48
N LEU A 408 11.06 9.94 3.54
CA LEU A 408 12.06 10.88 3.01
C LEU A 408 13.37 10.86 3.80
N ASP A 409 13.31 10.69 5.11
CA ASP A 409 14.50 10.53 5.95
C ASP A 409 15.34 9.30 5.54
N ILE A 410 14.67 8.20 5.23
CA ILE A 410 15.34 6.98 4.77
C ILE A 410 15.96 7.20 3.38
N ILE A 411 15.25 7.85 2.46
CA ILE A 411 15.78 8.20 1.15
C ILE A 411 17.04 9.06 1.28
N VAL A 412 17.03 10.06 2.14
CA VAL A 412 18.20 10.93 2.40
C VAL A 412 19.35 10.14 3.03
N ASP A 413 19.06 9.27 3.97
CA ASP A 413 20.06 8.41 4.59
C ASP A 413 20.71 7.44 3.57
N ARG A 414 19.90 6.85 2.68
CA ARG A 414 20.39 6.02 1.57
C ARG A 414 21.27 6.81 0.60
N LEU A 415 20.91 8.06 0.26
CA LEU A 415 21.74 8.93 -0.57
C LEU A 415 23.13 9.14 0.05
N ILE A 416 23.19 9.33 1.36
CA ILE A 416 24.45 9.55 2.09
C ILE A 416 25.26 8.25 2.23
N ARG A 417 24.63 7.16 2.70
CA ARG A 417 25.33 5.91 3.05
C ARG A 417 25.61 5.02 1.84
N GLU A 418 24.64 4.81 0.95
CA GLU A 418 24.76 3.90 -0.18
C GLU A 418 25.42 4.60 -1.39
N PHE A 419 24.90 5.79 -1.76
CA PHE A 419 25.35 6.51 -2.95
C PHE A 419 26.52 7.47 -2.69
N LYS A 420 26.92 7.68 -1.42
CA LYS A 420 28.00 8.59 -1.02
C LYS A 420 27.80 10.01 -1.55
N VAL A 421 26.57 10.50 -1.52
CA VAL A 421 26.19 11.86 -1.92
C VAL A 421 25.99 12.71 -0.68
N GLU A 422 26.88 13.64 -0.44
CA GLU A 422 26.69 14.63 0.62
C GLU A 422 25.69 15.71 0.17
N CYS A 423 24.56 15.78 0.84
CA CYS A 423 23.48 16.72 0.53
C CYS A 423 23.06 17.53 1.76
N ARG A 424 22.40 18.66 1.51
CA ARG A 424 21.67 19.46 2.48
C ARG A 424 20.18 19.28 2.21
N VAL A 425 19.41 19.14 3.27
CA VAL A 425 17.97 18.97 3.20
C VAL A 425 17.31 20.26 3.66
N GLY A 426 16.39 20.78 2.87
CA GLY A 426 15.51 21.90 3.23
C GLY A 426 14.37 21.44 4.13
N LYS A 427 13.64 22.41 4.71
CA LYS A 427 12.44 22.08 5.48
C LYS A 427 11.42 21.36 4.59
N PRO A 428 10.69 20.37 5.14
CA PRO A 428 9.62 19.73 4.42
C PRO A 428 8.60 20.76 3.93
N GLN A 429 8.13 20.61 2.69
CA GLN A 429 7.06 21.44 2.16
C GLN A 429 5.77 20.64 2.10
N VAL A 430 4.68 21.29 2.48
CA VAL A 430 3.34 20.72 2.42
C VAL A 430 2.80 20.87 1.01
N ALA A 431 2.22 19.81 0.46
CA ALA A 431 1.53 19.86 -0.82
C ALA A 431 0.15 20.50 -0.62
N TYR A 432 0.11 21.84 -0.67
CA TYR A 432 -1.15 22.56 -0.70
C TYR A 432 -1.88 22.29 -2.02
N ARG A 433 -3.21 22.43 -1.99
CA ARG A 433 -4.10 22.35 -3.14
C ARG A 433 -5.01 23.57 -3.17
N GLU A 434 -5.69 23.75 -4.27
CA GLU A 434 -6.75 24.75 -4.39
C GLU A 434 -8.06 24.05 -4.75
N THR A 435 -9.20 24.68 -4.48
CA THR A 435 -10.49 24.26 -5.01
C THR A 435 -11.41 25.48 -5.17
N ILE A 436 -12.46 25.34 -5.95
CA ILE A 436 -13.51 26.36 -6.08
C ILE A 436 -14.64 26.07 -5.10
N THR A 437 -15.25 27.11 -4.54
CA THR A 437 -16.33 26.97 -3.56
C THR A 437 -17.71 27.26 -4.12
N LYS A 438 -17.79 27.91 -5.30
CA LYS A 438 -19.06 28.30 -5.92
C LYS A 438 -19.19 27.76 -7.34
N THR A 439 -20.42 27.42 -7.69
CA THR A 439 -20.74 27.09 -9.08
C THR A 439 -20.71 28.34 -9.94
N VAL A 440 -19.96 28.32 -11.01
CA VAL A 440 -19.80 29.43 -11.95
C VAL A 440 -19.87 28.95 -13.39
N ARG A 441 -20.43 29.78 -14.25
CA ARG A 441 -20.45 29.53 -15.68
C ARG A 441 -19.54 30.55 -16.36
N THR A 442 -18.57 30.06 -17.11
CA THR A 442 -17.54 30.89 -17.75
C THR A 442 -17.47 30.64 -19.24
N VAL A 443 -16.91 31.59 -19.95
CA VAL A 443 -16.79 31.60 -21.41
C VAL A 443 -15.31 31.65 -21.77
N GLY A 444 -14.76 30.56 -22.28
CA GLY A 444 -13.42 30.55 -22.86
C GLY A 444 -13.46 30.96 -24.33
N SER A 445 -12.72 32.01 -24.68
CA SER A 445 -12.64 32.46 -26.06
C SER A 445 -11.19 32.77 -26.45
N TYR A 446 -10.71 32.12 -27.49
CA TYR A 446 -9.41 32.40 -28.09
C TYR A 446 -9.58 32.61 -29.59
N ILE A 447 -9.58 33.89 -29.99
CA ILE A 447 -9.82 34.30 -31.37
C ILE A 447 -8.65 35.18 -31.81
N ARG A 448 -7.99 34.80 -32.90
CA ARG A 448 -6.96 35.61 -33.56
C ARG A 448 -7.31 35.77 -35.03
N GLN A 449 -7.45 36.99 -35.49
CA GLN A 449 -7.62 37.29 -36.92
C GLN A 449 -6.22 37.26 -37.59
N GLY A 450 -6.08 36.51 -38.65
CA GLY A 450 -4.86 36.45 -39.44
C GLY A 450 -4.85 37.61 -40.47
N ALA A 451 -3.88 38.51 -40.38
CA ALA A 451 -3.64 39.49 -41.45
C ALA A 451 -2.94 38.77 -42.63
N GLY A 452 -3.73 38.16 -43.53
CA GLY A 452 -3.23 37.45 -44.71
C GLY A 452 -2.84 35.98 -44.47
N THR A 453 -3.10 35.44 -43.28
CA THR A 453 -2.90 34.03 -42.89
C THR A 453 -4.19 33.45 -42.32
N LYS A 454 -4.30 32.11 -42.22
CA LYS A 454 -5.44 31.43 -41.59
C LYS A 454 -5.63 31.96 -40.16
N GLY A 455 -6.84 32.35 -39.80
CA GLY A 455 -7.20 32.75 -38.46
C GLY A 455 -7.15 31.58 -37.47
N VAL A 456 -7.35 31.88 -36.19
CA VAL A 456 -7.42 30.84 -35.11
C VAL A 456 -8.69 31.15 -34.30
N TYR A 457 -9.54 30.12 -34.13
CA TYR A 457 -10.82 30.26 -33.45
C TYR A 457 -11.05 29.11 -32.47
N GLY A 458 -11.33 29.44 -31.20
CA GLY A 458 -11.78 28.51 -30.18
C GLY A 458 -12.72 29.20 -29.20
N HIS A 459 -13.93 28.65 -29.04
CA HIS A 459 -14.97 29.21 -28.16
C HIS A 459 -15.72 28.09 -27.45
N CYS A 460 -15.72 28.11 -26.11
CA CYS A 460 -16.42 27.13 -25.27
C CYS A 460 -17.10 27.82 -24.10
N ILE A 461 -18.18 27.23 -23.61
CA ILE A 461 -18.91 27.66 -22.43
C ILE A 461 -18.91 26.47 -21.47
N VAL A 462 -18.31 26.66 -20.30
CA VAL A 462 -18.15 25.61 -19.29
C VAL A 462 -18.77 26.06 -17.98
N GLU A 463 -19.49 25.15 -17.35
CA GLU A 463 -20.03 25.33 -16.01
C GLU A 463 -19.13 24.53 -15.05
N PHE A 464 -18.53 25.24 -14.10
CA PHE A 464 -17.69 24.67 -13.07
C PHE A 464 -18.44 24.65 -11.75
N ALA A 465 -18.36 23.54 -11.01
CA ALA A 465 -18.97 23.40 -9.70
C ALA A 465 -18.02 22.69 -8.73
N PRO A 466 -18.11 22.99 -7.42
CA PRO A 466 -17.38 22.25 -6.41
C PRO A 466 -17.69 20.76 -6.50
N GLY A 467 -16.67 19.92 -6.40
CA GLY A 467 -16.78 18.45 -6.29
C GLY A 467 -16.84 17.97 -4.85
N ALA A 468 -17.14 16.70 -4.65
CA ALA A 468 -16.99 16.06 -3.36
C ALA A 468 -15.49 15.91 -3.01
N PRO A 469 -15.11 15.93 -1.73
CA PRO A 469 -13.72 15.66 -1.32
C PRO A 469 -13.20 14.37 -1.95
N LEU A 470 -11.98 14.40 -2.47
CA LEU A 470 -11.30 13.28 -3.14
C LEU A 470 -11.96 12.79 -4.44
N SER A 471 -12.89 13.57 -5.02
CA SER A 471 -13.50 13.23 -6.31
C SER A 471 -12.61 13.54 -7.51
N GLY A 472 -11.54 14.30 -7.29
CA GLY A 472 -10.66 14.75 -8.35
C GLY A 472 -11.33 15.68 -9.36
N ILE A 473 -10.96 15.57 -10.64
CA ILE A 473 -11.51 16.40 -11.72
C ILE A 473 -12.50 15.57 -12.53
N VAL A 474 -13.77 15.94 -12.45
CA VAL A 474 -14.85 15.31 -13.21
C VAL A 474 -15.21 16.18 -14.42
N PHE A 475 -15.01 15.68 -15.64
CA PHE A 475 -15.40 16.36 -16.86
C PHE A 475 -16.64 15.72 -17.47
N GLU A 476 -17.64 16.54 -17.81
CA GLU A 476 -18.88 16.11 -18.44
C GLU A 476 -19.13 16.90 -19.73
N ASN A 477 -19.41 16.20 -20.81
CA ASN A 477 -19.85 16.85 -22.04
C ASN A 477 -21.37 16.85 -22.16
N ARG A 478 -21.98 18.01 -22.14
CA ARG A 478 -23.43 18.22 -22.35
C ARG A 478 -23.75 18.82 -23.71
N VAL A 479 -22.76 18.96 -24.60
CA VAL A 479 -22.94 19.54 -25.93
C VAL A 479 -23.06 18.43 -26.97
N ALA A 480 -24.02 18.62 -27.89
CA ALA A 480 -24.22 17.67 -28.99
C ALA A 480 -23.06 17.77 -30.02
N ALA A 481 -22.75 16.64 -30.67
CA ALA A 481 -21.62 16.57 -31.60
C ALA A 481 -21.76 17.40 -32.87
N ASP A 482 -22.98 17.81 -33.22
CA ASP A 482 -23.28 18.73 -34.33
C ASP A 482 -22.97 20.19 -33.96
N VAL A 483 -22.96 20.55 -32.68
CA VAL A 483 -22.60 21.87 -32.17
C VAL A 483 -21.10 22.01 -31.97
N LEU A 484 -20.48 20.97 -31.36
CA LEU A 484 -19.05 20.94 -31.13
C LEU A 484 -18.49 19.53 -31.39
N PRO A 485 -17.65 19.36 -32.40
CA PRO A 485 -17.00 18.05 -32.73
C PRO A 485 -16.23 17.46 -31.54
N PRO A 486 -16.22 16.12 -31.42
CA PRO A 486 -15.57 15.42 -30.29
C PRO A 486 -14.07 15.75 -30.12
N GLU A 487 -13.36 16.09 -31.19
CA GLU A 487 -11.96 16.49 -31.16
C GLU A 487 -11.76 17.80 -30.39
N TYR A 488 -12.66 18.77 -30.57
CA TYR A 488 -12.62 20.05 -29.84
C TYR A 488 -13.08 19.90 -28.38
N VAL A 489 -14.01 19.00 -28.11
CA VAL A 489 -14.41 18.64 -26.73
C VAL A 489 -13.22 18.11 -25.94
N LYS A 490 -12.45 17.16 -26.52
CA LYS A 490 -11.22 16.64 -25.92
C LYS A 490 -10.16 17.71 -25.72
N ALA A 491 -10.03 18.63 -26.68
CA ALA A 491 -9.09 19.75 -26.58
C ALA A 491 -9.46 20.70 -25.41
N VAL A 492 -10.75 21.00 -25.23
CA VAL A 492 -11.24 21.78 -24.07
C VAL A 492 -10.93 21.06 -22.76
N GLU A 493 -11.26 19.76 -22.65
CA GLU A 493 -10.95 18.95 -21.46
C GLU A 493 -9.46 18.98 -21.14
N GLN A 494 -8.62 18.76 -22.16
CA GLN A 494 -7.17 18.80 -21.98
C GLN A 494 -6.70 20.19 -21.50
N GLY A 495 -7.25 21.25 -22.06
CA GLY A 495 -6.95 22.62 -21.65
C GLY A 495 -7.32 22.92 -20.19
N ILE A 496 -8.46 22.41 -19.72
CA ILE A 496 -8.90 22.53 -18.34
C ILE A 496 -7.96 21.73 -17.40
N ARG A 497 -7.65 20.48 -17.73
CA ARG A 497 -6.76 19.61 -16.93
C ARG A 497 -5.34 20.16 -16.84
N GLU A 498 -4.80 20.70 -17.91
CA GLU A 498 -3.48 21.33 -17.87
C GLU A 498 -3.47 22.64 -17.07
N ALA A 499 -4.55 23.43 -17.18
CA ALA A 499 -4.67 24.66 -16.41
C ALA A 499 -4.90 24.41 -14.92
N SER A 500 -5.58 23.33 -14.55
CA SER A 500 -5.80 22.97 -13.14
C SER A 500 -4.52 22.57 -12.41
N ALA A 501 -3.48 22.15 -13.10
CA ALA A 501 -2.18 21.88 -12.51
C ALA A 501 -1.51 23.12 -11.89
N SER A 502 -1.99 24.33 -12.22
CA SER A 502 -1.49 25.60 -11.70
C SER A 502 -2.68 26.51 -11.36
N GLY A 503 -3.04 26.55 -10.09
CA GLY A 503 -4.18 27.34 -9.59
C GLY A 503 -3.95 28.84 -9.60
N ALA A 504 -5.02 29.57 -9.31
CA ALA A 504 -5.06 31.04 -9.41
C ALA A 504 -4.59 31.77 -8.13
N LEU A 505 -4.61 31.12 -6.96
CA LEU A 505 -4.25 31.73 -5.68
C LEU A 505 -2.75 31.68 -5.40
N GLY A 506 -2.18 30.48 -5.41
CA GLY A 506 -0.79 30.24 -5.06
C GLY A 506 -0.04 29.40 -6.08
N GLY A 507 -0.67 29.09 -7.22
CA GLY A 507 -0.08 28.21 -8.23
C GLY A 507 -0.14 26.74 -7.86
N TYR A 508 -0.95 26.36 -6.86
CA TYR A 508 -1.14 24.97 -6.47
C TYR A 508 -2.20 24.31 -7.35
N GLU A 509 -2.09 22.99 -7.52
CA GLU A 509 -3.05 22.23 -8.29
C GLU A 509 -4.47 22.38 -7.73
N VAL A 510 -5.44 22.63 -8.61
CA VAL A 510 -6.85 22.72 -8.27
C VAL A 510 -7.49 21.36 -8.37
N ILE A 511 -8.10 20.89 -7.30
CA ILE A 511 -8.71 19.57 -7.18
C ILE A 511 -10.19 19.65 -6.80
N ASP A 512 -10.89 18.53 -6.87
CA ASP A 512 -12.26 18.34 -6.38
C ASP A 512 -13.25 19.36 -6.98
N PHE A 513 -13.31 19.37 -8.31
CA PHE A 513 -14.29 20.15 -9.05
C PHE A 513 -14.85 19.38 -10.24
N SER A 514 -16.06 19.74 -10.64
CA SER A 514 -16.67 19.27 -11.88
C SER A 514 -16.68 20.37 -12.93
N ALA A 515 -16.43 20.00 -14.18
CA ALA A 515 -16.48 20.87 -15.34
C ALA A 515 -17.47 20.31 -16.38
N ALA A 516 -18.59 20.93 -16.55
CA ALA A 516 -19.59 20.56 -17.56
C ALA A 516 -19.48 21.50 -18.77
N LEU A 517 -19.09 20.96 -19.92
CA LEU A 517 -19.13 21.70 -21.18
C LEU A 517 -20.58 21.81 -21.62
N VAL A 518 -21.12 23.03 -21.58
CA VAL A 518 -22.55 23.33 -21.84
C VAL A 518 -22.82 24.08 -23.14
N GLY A 519 -21.76 24.53 -23.83
CA GLY A 519 -21.91 25.23 -25.10
C GLY A 519 -20.56 25.51 -25.76
N GLY A 520 -20.65 25.93 -26.99
CA GLY A 520 -19.50 26.32 -27.81
C GLY A 520 -19.97 26.72 -29.21
N SER A 521 -19.06 27.21 -30.02
CA SER A 521 -19.35 27.52 -31.42
C SER A 521 -18.12 27.26 -32.28
N VAL A 522 -18.32 26.83 -33.50
CA VAL A 522 -17.28 26.45 -34.47
C VAL A 522 -17.26 27.47 -35.61
N ASN A 523 -16.07 27.82 -36.06
CA ASN A 523 -15.84 28.54 -37.30
C ASN A 523 -15.22 27.59 -38.32
N GLU A 524 -15.89 27.35 -39.45
CA GLU A 524 -15.49 26.36 -40.44
C GLU A 524 -14.05 26.55 -40.99
N ASN A 525 -13.55 27.75 -41.02
CA ASN A 525 -12.25 28.10 -41.59
C ASN A 525 -11.11 28.18 -40.57
N ASP A 526 -11.42 28.64 -39.34
CA ASP A 526 -10.42 29.09 -38.37
C ASP A 526 -10.37 28.23 -37.10
N SER A 527 -11.33 27.31 -36.91
CA SER A 527 -11.33 26.40 -35.76
C SER A 527 -10.15 25.40 -35.79
N CYS A 528 -9.47 25.25 -34.65
CA CYS A 528 -8.40 24.26 -34.47
C CYS A 528 -8.32 23.81 -33.03
N GLU A 529 -7.88 22.56 -32.79
CA GLU A 529 -7.76 21.95 -31.46
C GLU A 529 -7.00 22.83 -30.47
N MET A 530 -5.88 23.43 -30.93
CA MET A 530 -5.07 24.30 -30.09
C MET A 530 -5.85 25.48 -29.51
N ALA A 531 -6.75 26.09 -30.32
CA ALA A 531 -7.56 27.21 -29.88
C ALA A 531 -8.59 26.81 -28.82
N TYR A 532 -9.21 25.62 -28.96
CA TYR A 532 -10.13 25.10 -27.94
C TYR A 532 -9.43 24.70 -26.67
N LYS A 533 -8.21 24.18 -26.77
CA LYS A 533 -7.38 23.91 -25.61
C LYS A 533 -7.07 25.19 -24.82
N VAL A 534 -6.67 26.24 -25.52
CA VAL A 534 -6.44 27.57 -24.90
C VAL A 534 -7.76 28.17 -24.36
N ALA A 535 -8.87 28.02 -25.09
CA ALA A 535 -10.18 28.49 -24.63
C ALA A 535 -10.62 27.78 -23.34
N GLY A 536 -10.43 26.46 -23.26
CA GLY A 536 -10.66 25.66 -22.04
C GLY A 536 -9.83 26.15 -20.85
N SER A 537 -8.54 26.41 -21.07
CA SER A 537 -7.64 26.99 -20.06
C SER A 537 -8.09 28.39 -19.58
N LEU A 538 -8.53 29.23 -20.49
CA LEU A 538 -9.04 30.59 -20.15
C LEU A 538 -10.36 30.52 -19.36
N ALA A 539 -11.28 29.64 -19.78
CA ALA A 539 -12.53 29.39 -19.06
C ALA A 539 -12.29 28.94 -17.62
N PHE A 540 -11.31 28.03 -17.42
CA PHE A 540 -10.94 27.54 -16.10
C PHE A 540 -10.33 28.64 -15.22
N ARG A 541 -9.41 29.47 -15.74
CA ARG A 541 -8.83 30.59 -14.99
C ARG A 541 -9.88 31.57 -14.51
N GLU A 542 -10.80 31.94 -15.41
CA GLU A 542 -11.94 32.78 -15.05
C GLU A 542 -12.84 32.10 -14.00
N ALA A 543 -13.00 30.79 -14.06
CA ALA A 543 -13.75 30.02 -13.06
C ALA A 543 -13.08 30.08 -11.69
N CYS A 544 -11.76 29.95 -11.62
CA CYS A 544 -11.02 30.09 -10.36
C CYS A 544 -11.19 31.49 -9.74
N GLU A 545 -11.16 32.55 -10.55
CA GLU A 545 -11.36 33.92 -10.06
C GLU A 545 -12.78 34.16 -9.54
N LYS A 546 -13.80 33.72 -10.30
CA LYS A 546 -15.23 33.95 -9.96
C LYS A 546 -15.78 32.94 -8.96
N GLY A 547 -15.20 31.73 -8.92
CA GLY A 547 -15.62 30.59 -8.07
C GLY A 547 -15.16 30.68 -6.62
N GLU A 548 -14.56 31.80 -6.22
CA GLU A 548 -13.99 32.01 -4.88
C GLU A 548 -13.08 30.81 -4.50
N SER A 549 -11.97 30.70 -5.23
CA SER A 549 -10.96 29.67 -4.93
C SER A 549 -10.45 29.80 -3.51
N VAL A 550 -10.29 28.65 -2.86
CA VAL A 550 -9.72 28.52 -1.51
C VAL A 550 -8.50 27.63 -1.53
N LEU A 551 -7.59 27.88 -0.58
CA LEU A 551 -6.41 27.05 -0.37
C LEU A 551 -6.77 25.87 0.53
N LEU A 552 -6.31 24.69 0.16
CA LEU A 552 -6.50 23.45 0.91
C LEU A 552 -5.17 22.98 1.50
N GLU A 553 -5.22 22.49 2.72
CA GLU A 553 -4.10 21.80 3.40
C GLU A 553 -4.45 20.35 3.68
N PRO A 554 -3.46 19.42 3.60
CA PRO A 554 -3.70 18.02 3.91
C PRO A 554 -3.84 17.81 5.41
N PHE A 555 -4.91 17.13 5.81
CA PHE A 555 -5.14 16.64 7.16
C PHE A 555 -4.73 15.18 7.27
N MET A 556 -4.08 14.88 8.38
CA MET A 556 -3.60 13.54 8.70
C MET A 556 -4.48 12.95 9.78
N ASN A 557 -4.94 11.73 9.59
CA ASN A 557 -5.52 10.91 10.64
C ASN A 557 -4.37 10.36 11.49
N CYS A 558 -4.29 10.83 12.71
CA CYS A 558 -3.23 10.50 13.65
C CYS A 558 -3.78 9.60 14.75
N GLU A 559 -3.06 8.53 15.01
CA GLU A 559 -3.27 7.67 16.17
C GLU A 559 -2.07 7.80 17.10
N ILE A 560 -2.30 8.26 18.31
CA ILE A 560 -1.26 8.53 19.30
C ILE A 560 -1.51 7.65 20.53
N VAL A 561 -0.55 6.79 20.86
CA VAL A 561 -0.64 5.88 22.00
C VAL A 561 0.31 6.36 23.10
N VAL A 562 -0.24 6.64 24.27
CA VAL A 562 0.52 7.15 25.42
C VAL A 562 0.02 6.52 26.71
N PRO A 563 0.86 6.38 27.75
CA PRO A 563 0.39 6.06 29.10
C PRO A 563 -0.61 7.12 29.59
N ASP A 564 -1.59 6.69 30.38
CA ASP A 564 -2.67 7.52 30.89
C ASP A 564 -2.17 8.81 31.59
N GLU A 565 -1.04 8.74 32.27
CA GLU A 565 -0.40 9.88 32.95
C GLU A 565 -0.02 11.04 32.05
N TYR A 566 0.16 10.80 30.72
CA TYR A 566 0.54 11.83 29.73
C TYR A 566 -0.63 12.27 28.83
N LEU A 567 -1.82 11.72 29.01
CA LEU A 567 -2.98 11.98 28.14
C LEU A 567 -3.28 13.48 28.04
N GLY A 568 -3.33 14.19 29.19
CA GLY A 568 -3.66 15.61 29.21
C GLY A 568 -2.65 16.48 28.49
N ASP A 569 -1.35 16.23 28.69
CA ASP A 569 -0.27 16.99 28.05
C ASP A 569 -0.27 16.78 26.54
N VAL A 570 -0.49 15.55 26.09
CA VAL A 570 -0.52 15.19 24.67
C VAL A 570 -1.76 15.77 23.99
N MET A 571 -2.94 15.70 24.62
CA MET A 571 -4.15 16.36 24.11
C MET A 571 -3.97 17.88 24.01
N GLY A 572 -3.34 18.50 25.01
CA GLY A 572 -3.00 19.92 24.99
C GLY A 572 -2.06 20.28 23.84
N ASN A 573 -1.05 19.46 23.59
CA ASN A 573 -0.12 19.63 22.47
C ASN A 573 -0.81 19.49 21.11
N LEU A 574 -1.68 18.48 20.93
CA LEU A 574 -2.45 18.28 19.71
C LEU A 574 -3.38 19.46 19.41
N ASN A 575 -4.08 19.97 20.44
CA ASN A 575 -4.92 21.17 20.29
C ASN A 575 -4.10 22.41 19.89
N ALA A 576 -2.92 22.59 20.46
CA ALA A 576 -2.01 23.68 20.06
C ALA A 576 -1.54 23.55 18.60
N ARG A 577 -1.51 22.33 18.06
CA ARG A 577 -1.21 21.98 16.66
C ARG A 577 -2.44 21.97 15.76
N ARG A 578 -3.53 22.62 16.17
CA ARG A 578 -4.80 22.66 15.40
C ARG A 578 -5.41 21.26 15.19
N GLY A 579 -5.07 20.29 16.04
CA GLY A 579 -5.61 18.95 15.99
C GLY A 579 -7.07 18.92 16.43
N GLN A 580 -7.88 18.17 15.68
CA GLN A 580 -9.29 17.88 16.00
C GLN A 580 -9.35 16.48 16.60
N ILE A 581 -9.46 16.40 17.93
CA ILE A 581 -9.54 15.11 18.63
C ILE A 581 -10.90 14.48 18.34
N GLN A 582 -10.89 13.27 17.77
CA GLN A 582 -12.09 12.54 17.38
C GLN A 582 -12.56 11.60 18.49
N SER A 583 -11.66 10.78 19.02
CA SER A 583 -11.94 9.87 20.13
C SER A 583 -10.70 9.60 20.97
N THR A 584 -10.93 9.02 22.15
CA THR A 584 -9.89 8.47 23.01
C THR A 584 -10.34 7.09 23.49
N ASP A 585 -9.50 6.08 23.29
CA ASP A 585 -9.78 4.71 23.61
C ASP A 585 -8.78 4.19 24.65
N LEU A 586 -9.29 3.54 25.69
CA LEU A 586 -8.45 2.90 26.69
C LEU A 586 -7.94 1.56 26.15
N ARG A 587 -6.63 1.39 26.06
CA ARG A 587 -5.99 0.13 25.71
C ARG A 587 -5.54 -0.65 26.94
N SER A 588 -5.35 -1.95 26.76
CA SER A 588 -4.80 -2.83 27.80
C SER A 588 -3.45 -2.29 28.31
N GLY A 589 -3.22 -2.41 29.63
CA GLY A 589 -1.98 -1.94 30.26
C GLY A 589 -1.95 -0.45 30.63
N GLY A 590 -3.11 0.22 30.73
CA GLY A 590 -3.21 1.63 31.16
C GLY A 590 -2.67 2.61 30.12
N GLN A 591 -2.75 2.24 28.86
CA GLN A 591 -2.43 3.12 27.73
C GLN A 591 -3.69 3.73 27.16
N GLN A 592 -3.60 4.99 26.76
CA GLN A 592 -4.64 5.71 26.02
C GLN A 592 -4.26 5.84 24.56
N CYS A 593 -5.20 5.59 23.68
CA CYS A 593 -5.08 5.83 22.26
C CYS A 593 -5.91 7.06 21.89
N ILE A 594 -5.28 8.07 21.35
CA ILE A 594 -5.94 9.32 20.92
C ILE A 594 -6.03 9.28 19.40
N HIS A 595 -7.23 9.39 18.85
CA HIS A 595 -7.48 9.58 17.44
C HIS A 595 -7.73 11.05 17.16
N ALA A 596 -6.94 11.64 16.26
CA ALA A 596 -7.05 13.07 15.95
C ALA A 596 -6.76 13.34 14.48
N LEU A 597 -7.49 14.30 13.91
CA LEU A 597 -7.20 14.87 12.60
C LEU A 597 -6.32 16.11 12.78
N VAL A 598 -5.12 16.12 12.21
CA VAL A 598 -4.15 17.20 12.40
C VAL A 598 -3.59 17.65 11.04
N PRO A 599 -3.48 18.98 10.78
CA PRO A 599 -2.82 19.45 9.57
C PRO A 599 -1.38 18.94 9.47
N LEU A 600 -0.98 18.41 8.32
CA LEU A 600 0.36 17.85 8.10
C LEU A 600 1.48 18.82 8.50
N LYS A 601 1.31 20.11 8.22
CA LYS A 601 2.28 21.15 8.57
C LYS A 601 2.60 21.20 10.06
N GLU A 602 1.61 20.93 10.90
CA GLU A 602 1.74 20.99 12.36
C GLU A 602 2.34 19.70 12.93
N MET A 603 2.40 18.62 12.13
CA MET A 603 2.99 17.34 12.56
C MET A 603 4.51 17.28 12.38
N PHE A 604 5.12 18.22 11.65
CA PHE A 604 6.58 18.25 11.54
C PHE A 604 7.24 18.45 12.89
N GLY A 605 8.17 17.54 13.23
CA GLY A 605 8.85 17.52 14.52
C GLY A 605 8.03 16.93 15.68
N TYR A 606 6.78 16.52 15.44
CA TYR A 606 5.90 15.98 16.47
C TYR A 606 6.48 14.74 17.17
N ALA A 607 7.17 13.85 16.42
CA ALA A 607 7.83 12.67 16.98
C ALA A 607 8.79 13.03 18.13
N THR A 608 9.57 14.08 17.94
CA THR A 608 10.53 14.58 18.94
C THR A 608 9.81 15.16 20.16
N ASP A 609 8.77 15.96 19.92
CA ASP A 609 7.98 16.58 21.00
C ASP A 609 7.23 15.52 21.82
N LEU A 610 6.62 14.53 21.15
CA LEU A 610 5.92 13.42 21.80
C LEU A 610 6.89 12.60 22.67
N ARG A 611 8.04 12.22 22.14
CA ARG A 611 9.07 11.47 22.89
C ARG A 611 9.56 12.26 24.10
N SER A 612 9.79 13.55 23.95
CA SER A 612 10.22 14.42 25.04
C SER A 612 9.16 14.52 26.13
N SER A 613 7.89 14.76 25.78
CA SER A 613 6.79 14.91 26.73
C SER A 613 6.41 13.61 27.44
N THR A 614 6.59 12.46 26.78
CA THR A 614 6.22 11.14 27.32
C THR A 614 7.40 10.32 27.84
N LYS A 615 8.57 10.93 27.97
CA LYS A 615 9.82 10.24 28.36
C LYS A 615 10.13 9.01 27.49
N GLY A 616 9.87 9.12 26.20
CA GLY A 616 10.10 8.09 25.21
C GLY A 616 9.04 6.98 25.12
N ARG A 617 7.95 7.08 25.92
CA ARG A 617 6.90 6.03 25.97
C ARG A 617 5.73 6.27 25.03
N GLY A 618 5.64 7.45 24.42
CA GLY A 618 4.61 7.77 23.43
C GLY A 618 5.01 7.30 22.04
N THR A 619 4.05 6.73 21.32
CA THR A 619 4.17 6.38 19.91
C THR A 619 3.05 7.03 19.13
N PHE A 620 3.27 7.31 17.86
CA PHE A 620 2.20 7.77 16.98
C PHE A 620 2.37 7.21 15.57
N SER A 621 1.26 7.10 14.88
CA SER A 621 1.19 6.90 13.44
C SER A 621 0.31 7.97 12.82
N MET A 622 0.52 8.28 11.55
CA MET A 622 -0.31 9.21 10.81
C MET A 622 -0.50 8.75 9.38
N GLN A 623 -1.70 8.97 8.87
CA GLN A 623 -2.08 8.67 7.49
C GLN A 623 -2.74 9.89 6.89
N PHE A 624 -2.57 10.09 5.57
CA PHE A 624 -3.35 11.08 4.86
C PHE A 624 -4.83 10.71 4.93
N ASP A 625 -5.67 11.67 5.32
CA ASP A 625 -7.12 11.48 5.39
C ASP A 625 -7.80 12.26 4.26
N HIS A 626 -7.75 13.56 4.29
CA HIS A 626 -8.37 14.43 3.30
C HIS A 626 -7.70 15.80 3.24
N TYR A 627 -8.17 16.64 2.30
CA TYR A 627 -7.83 18.05 2.23
C TYR A 627 -8.94 18.88 2.87
N GLU A 628 -8.58 19.90 3.67
CA GLU A 628 -9.50 20.85 4.31
C GLU A 628 -9.09 22.28 4.01
N GLU A 629 -10.04 23.22 4.05
CA GLU A 629 -9.79 24.64 3.78
C GLU A 629 -8.85 25.24 4.83
N VAL A 630 -7.79 25.89 4.36
CA VAL A 630 -6.86 26.63 5.22
C VAL A 630 -7.57 27.81 5.88
N ALA A 631 -7.38 27.96 7.19
CA ALA A 631 -7.93 29.11 7.91
C ALA A 631 -7.47 30.44 7.26
N LYS A 632 -8.41 31.36 7.03
CA LYS A 632 -8.21 32.60 6.26
C LYS A 632 -7.05 33.47 6.75
N ASN A 633 -6.77 33.44 8.07
CA ASN A 633 -5.64 34.16 8.68
C ASN A 633 -4.27 33.54 8.36
N LEU A 634 -4.21 32.30 7.91
CA LEU A 634 -2.97 31.60 7.57
C LEU A 634 -2.63 31.69 6.08
N VAL A 635 -3.63 31.91 5.23
CA VAL A 635 -3.45 31.97 3.77
C VAL A 635 -2.37 32.97 3.34
N PRO A 636 -2.34 34.25 3.83
CA PRO A 636 -1.29 35.20 3.44
C PRO A 636 0.11 34.72 3.82
N LYS A 637 0.25 34.07 4.97
CA LYS A 637 1.53 33.53 5.44
C LYS A 637 2.02 32.36 4.61
N ILE A 638 1.11 31.54 4.10
CA ILE A 638 1.43 30.38 3.24
C ILE A 638 1.81 30.87 1.84
N LEU A 639 1.08 31.85 1.30
CA LEU A 639 1.32 32.44 -0.02
C LEU A 639 2.52 33.39 -0.07
N GLY A 640 3.18 33.67 1.07
CA GLY A 640 4.31 34.59 1.13
C GLY A 640 3.93 36.07 0.93
N ILE A 641 2.66 36.39 1.07
CA ILE A 641 2.15 37.78 0.98
C ILE A 641 2.52 38.46 2.33
N ILE A 642 3.64 39.16 2.33
CA ILE A 642 4.06 39.98 3.47
C ILE A 642 3.33 41.33 3.36
N TYR A 643 2.49 41.64 4.35
CA TYR A 643 1.95 43.00 4.55
C TYR A 643 2.93 43.81 5.40
#